data_ea3ae9937eb1f73f8d4be333508b4f3a
#
_entry.id   ea3ae9937eb1f73f8d4be333508b4f3a
#
_cell.length_a   1.000
_cell.length_b   1.000
_cell.length_c   1.000
_cell.angle_alpha   90.00
_cell.angle_beta   90.00
_cell.angle_gamma   90.00
#
_symmetry.space_group_name_H-M   'P 1'
#
loop_
_entity.id
_entity.type
_entity.pdbx_description
1 polymer ?
#
loop_
_entity_poly.entity_id
_entity_poly.type
_entity_poly.pdbx_seq_one_letter_code
_entity_poly.pdbx_strand_id
1 'polypeptide(L)'
;WADVDADGDPDAVCVDGHGALVVFANEQAGRFTRMAGLDAGSAVDAMAVGDVTGDGRFDIVTLDAAGAIRRTTFDGTRWQAADIAAWTDAPAGTPAGPATLALADVDNNGGVDVVASRGEHAAIWLADAARAWHRLDAPVAADVRAVVDLTGDGQLDLVGIRQDRLARFAGRGTRGYHYQVIRMRAQPSAGDQRINSFGLGGEVEVRSGLFTAKQTIVAPVMHVGLGTRSTVDVMRIVWPNGVLQADFDQGVDQTIVAQQRLKGSCPWVFTNDGTGLTFVTDFLWRSPLGLRINAVDTAGVAQTEDWVKIRGDQLAPVGGAYDVRITAELWETHFIDAVSLLAVDHPKDVDVFVDERMAPAEPDLAVHVLRPPVPIARAWDEAGTDVTPLVAKEDGRYLDTFARGRYQGLAADHFVEIDLGRPIAAGTRAWLVATGWIYPTDSSINVAIGQGDGPKPQGLSLEAQDAHGRWHVVSPNLGFPEGKNKTILVDLSAVARAGLAGARRVRLRTNLEIYWDWIRVAGDAAAGPVRTTRLAPSRAELRYRGFSETRTASRTSPEIPTYARLANTAPRWRDLAGFYTRFGDVLPLLEKVEDRYVIMNAGDELRLAFPVPAPPPAGWTRDFVLVGDGWEKDGDYNTRYSKTVLPLPSHADPQYRSAAPTPTLVNDPVYQRYPDDWRTYHTRLVTPRAYLDGLELAARGPE
;
A
#
# COMPACT_ATOMS: atom_id res chain seq x y z
N TRP A 1 -7.62 9.41 -19.62
CA TRP A 1 -6.95 9.54 -18.32
C TRP A 1 -5.60 8.82 -18.38
N ALA A 2 -4.51 9.49 -18.07
CA ALA A 2 -3.17 8.93 -17.98
C ALA A 2 -2.27 9.88 -17.19
N ASP A 3 -1.25 9.34 -16.52
CA ASP A 3 -0.21 10.09 -15.80
C ASP A 3 0.78 10.69 -16.80
N VAL A 4 0.44 11.85 -17.40
CA VAL A 4 1.24 12.43 -18.49
C VAL A 4 2.41 13.28 -18.01
N ASP A 5 2.41 13.72 -16.74
CA ASP A 5 3.53 14.46 -16.15
C ASP A 5 4.45 13.56 -15.29
N ALA A 6 4.13 12.28 -15.21
CA ALA A 6 4.88 11.25 -14.49
C ALA A 6 4.99 11.51 -12.97
N ASP A 7 3.98 12.17 -12.39
CA ASP A 7 3.91 12.43 -10.95
C ASP A 7 3.15 11.35 -10.18
N GLY A 8 2.52 10.46 -10.93
CA GLY A 8 1.92 9.24 -10.44
C GLY A 8 0.41 9.25 -10.30
N ASP A 9 -0.25 10.32 -10.65
CA ASP A 9 -1.71 10.42 -10.67
C ASP A 9 -2.23 10.50 -12.11
N PRO A 10 -3.37 9.87 -12.43
CA PRO A 10 -3.91 9.98 -13.76
C PRO A 10 -4.49 11.39 -14.00
N ASP A 11 -3.98 12.06 -15.03
CA ASP A 11 -4.41 13.36 -15.50
C ASP A 11 -5.58 13.27 -16.47
N ALA A 12 -6.30 14.36 -16.64
CA ALA A 12 -7.36 14.45 -17.62
C ALA A 12 -6.84 15.05 -18.93
N VAL A 13 -6.83 14.24 -19.99
CA VAL A 13 -6.51 14.66 -21.35
C VAL A 13 -7.80 14.76 -22.15
N CYS A 14 -8.10 15.91 -22.74
CA CYS A 14 -9.31 16.13 -23.48
C CYS A 14 -9.11 17.06 -24.67
N VAL A 15 -10.06 17.03 -25.60
CA VAL A 15 -10.18 17.97 -26.69
C VAL A 15 -11.40 18.86 -26.42
N ASP A 16 -11.22 20.15 -26.42
CA ASP A 16 -12.31 21.09 -26.15
C ASP A 16 -13.26 21.27 -27.37
N GLY A 17 -14.33 22.04 -27.20
CA GLY A 17 -15.33 22.29 -28.26
C GLY A 17 -14.78 23.04 -29.47
N HIS A 18 -13.56 23.55 -29.44
CA HIS A 18 -12.86 24.20 -30.54
C HIS A 18 -11.80 23.32 -31.19
N GLY A 19 -11.67 22.09 -30.75
CA GLY A 19 -10.65 21.13 -31.20
C GLY A 19 -9.28 21.35 -30.56
N ALA A 20 -9.16 22.16 -29.50
CA ALA A 20 -7.89 22.35 -28.83
C ALA A 20 -7.62 21.24 -27.84
N LEU A 21 -6.40 20.69 -27.86
CA LEU A 21 -5.93 19.75 -26.85
C LEU A 21 -5.72 20.46 -25.52
N VAL A 22 -6.27 19.89 -24.44
CA VAL A 22 -6.18 20.45 -23.10
C VAL A 22 -5.82 19.32 -22.12
N VAL A 23 -4.90 19.59 -21.21
CA VAL A 23 -4.52 18.68 -20.13
C VAL A 23 -4.74 19.37 -18.80
N PHE A 24 -5.36 18.65 -17.87
CA PHE A 24 -5.50 19.06 -16.49
C PHE A 24 -4.73 18.09 -15.60
N ALA A 25 -3.65 18.58 -14.98
CA ALA A 25 -2.91 17.83 -13.97
C ALA A 25 -3.79 17.57 -12.74
N ASN A 26 -3.75 16.36 -12.24
CA ASN A 26 -4.46 15.92 -11.06
C ASN A 26 -3.63 16.24 -9.81
N GLU A 27 -4.08 17.23 -9.04
CA GLU A 27 -3.45 17.67 -7.79
C GLU A 27 -4.03 16.94 -6.57
N GLN A 28 -4.63 15.78 -6.80
CA GLN A 28 -5.34 14.96 -5.79
C GLN A 28 -6.54 15.66 -5.11
N ALA A 29 -7.30 14.90 -4.34
CA ALA A 29 -8.48 15.39 -3.62
C ALA A 29 -9.49 16.15 -4.50
N GLY A 30 -9.63 15.76 -5.78
CA GLY A 30 -10.57 16.34 -6.74
C GLY A 30 -10.14 17.72 -7.29
N ARG A 31 -8.90 18.10 -7.09
CA ARG A 31 -8.34 19.34 -7.64
C ARG A 31 -7.63 19.05 -8.96
N PHE A 32 -7.96 19.81 -9.98
CA PHE A 32 -7.34 19.73 -11.29
C PHE A 32 -6.84 21.09 -11.72
N THR A 33 -5.60 21.17 -12.18
CA THR A 33 -4.98 22.41 -12.65
C THR A 33 -4.64 22.28 -14.12
N ARG A 34 -5.11 23.25 -14.95
CA ARG A 34 -4.79 23.24 -16.38
C ARG A 34 -3.28 23.42 -16.58
N MET A 35 -2.67 22.48 -17.30
CA MET A 35 -1.26 22.56 -17.66
C MET A 35 -1.06 23.62 -18.74
N ALA A 36 -0.05 24.47 -18.53
CA ALA A 36 0.28 25.55 -19.46
C ALA A 36 1.25 25.10 -20.54
N GLY A 37 1.35 25.88 -21.61
CA GLY A 37 2.36 25.71 -22.68
C GLY A 37 2.09 24.57 -23.66
N LEU A 38 0.94 23.90 -23.56
CA LEU A 38 0.54 22.89 -24.52
C LEU A 38 0.07 23.54 -25.81
N ASP A 39 0.71 23.21 -26.93
CA ASP A 39 0.32 23.63 -28.29
C ASP A 39 0.15 22.37 -29.15
N ALA A 40 -1.08 22.06 -29.50
CA ALA A 40 -1.41 20.94 -30.37
C ALA A 40 -1.29 21.29 -31.88
N GLY A 41 -1.04 22.54 -32.23
CA GLY A 41 -1.03 23.03 -33.61
C GLY A 41 -2.42 23.19 -34.16
N SER A 42 -2.87 22.30 -35.05
CA SER A 42 -4.20 22.29 -35.66
C SER A 42 -5.27 21.69 -34.72
N ALA A 43 -6.54 21.94 -35.08
CA ALA A 43 -7.67 21.33 -34.39
C ALA A 43 -7.61 19.81 -34.47
N VAL A 44 -7.78 19.16 -33.31
CA VAL A 44 -7.68 17.70 -33.13
C VAL A 44 -9.01 17.05 -33.48
N ASP A 45 -8.98 16.07 -34.39
CA ASP A 45 -10.12 15.24 -34.76
C ASP A 45 -10.22 13.97 -33.91
N ALA A 46 -9.07 13.39 -33.61
CA ALA A 46 -8.97 12.20 -32.73
C ALA A 46 -7.68 12.23 -31.90
N MET A 47 -7.72 11.61 -30.75
CA MET A 47 -6.54 11.46 -29.90
C MET A 47 -6.51 10.09 -29.23
N ALA A 48 -5.31 9.65 -28.89
CA ALA A 48 -5.04 8.52 -28.04
C ALA A 48 -3.82 8.81 -27.13
N VAL A 49 -3.73 8.13 -26.01
CA VAL A 49 -2.61 8.29 -25.07
C VAL A 49 -1.94 6.93 -24.86
N GLY A 50 -0.62 6.89 -24.97
CA GLY A 50 0.18 5.68 -24.78
C GLY A 50 1.67 6.01 -24.79
N ASP A 51 2.49 5.11 -24.27
CA ASP A 51 3.96 5.22 -24.34
C ASP A 51 4.43 4.74 -25.71
N VAL A 52 4.42 5.65 -26.70
CA VAL A 52 4.80 5.28 -28.09
C VAL A 52 6.30 5.34 -28.33
N THR A 53 7.05 5.94 -27.41
CA THR A 53 8.50 5.99 -27.47
C THR A 53 9.19 4.85 -26.72
N GLY A 54 8.48 4.17 -25.81
CA GLY A 54 9.01 3.09 -24.99
C GLY A 54 9.96 3.58 -23.89
N ASP A 55 9.80 4.85 -23.46
CA ASP A 55 10.60 5.45 -22.40
C ASP A 55 9.91 5.45 -21.03
N GLY A 56 8.71 4.83 -20.93
CA GLY A 56 7.92 4.75 -19.71
C GLY A 56 7.11 5.99 -19.38
N ARG A 57 7.03 6.98 -20.29
CA ARG A 57 6.17 8.16 -20.20
C ARG A 57 5.01 8.04 -21.17
N PHE A 58 3.90 8.67 -20.81
CA PHE A 58 2.78 8.75 -21.73
C PHE A 58 2.96 9.90 -22.71
N ASP A 59 2.74 9.55 -23.97
CA ASP A 59 2.64 10.48 -25.08
C ASP A 59 1.17 10.70 -25.43
N ILE A 60 0.80 11.90 -25.83
CA ILE A 60 -0.49 12.21 -26.43
C ILE A 60 -0.30 12.20 -27.94
N VAL A 61 -0.97 11.28 -28.62
CA VAL A 61 -0.97 11.20 -30.09
C VAL A 61 -2.27 11.76 -30.61
N THR A 62 -2.18 12.72 -31.54
CA THR A 62 -3.33 13.42 -32.13
C THR A 62 -3.36 13.24 -33.64
N LEU A 63 -4.55 13.16 -34.20
CA LEU A 63 -4.83 13.22 -35.63
C LEU A 63 -5.64 14.48 -35.90
N ASP A 64 -5.21 15.30 -36.84
CA ASP A 64 -5.95 16.49 -37.26
C ASP A 64 -6.77 16.29 -38.56
N ALA A 65 -7.55 17.28 -38.93
CA ALA A 65 -8.38 17.25 -40.12
C ALA A 65 -7.58 17.12 -41.44
N ALA A 66 -6.33 17.59 -41.46
CA ALA A 66 -5.42 17.49 -42.60
C ALA A 66 -4.73 16.15 -42.72
N GLY A 67 -4.89 15.29 -41.71
CA GLY A 67 -4.26 13.97 -41.61
C GLY A 67 -2.88 13.95 -40.98
N ALA A 68 -2.43 15.05 -40.38
CA ALA A 68 -1.19 15.04 -39.62
C ALA A 68 -1.36 14.23 -38.31
N ILE A 69 -0.43 13.33 -38.05
CA ILE A 69 -0.36 12.54 -36.82
C ILE A 69 0.82 13.06 -36.01
N ARG A 70 0.51 13.65 -34.87
CA ARG A 70 1.48 14.32 -34.00
C ARG A 70 1.55 13.68 -32.63
N ARG A 71 2.77 13.49 -32.16
CA ARG A 71 3.06 13.10 -30.77
C ARG A 71 3.38 14.34 -29.94
N THR A 72 2.84 14.42 -28.75
CA THR A 72 3.12 15.48 -27.77
C THR A 72 3.43 14.84 -26.42
N THR A 73 4.59 15.14 -25.86
CA THR A 73 5.11 14.57 -24.61
C THR A 73 5.46 15.69 -23.64
N PHE A 74 5.21 15.50 -22.35
CA PHE A 74 5.68 16.41 -21.30
C PHE A 74 6.98 15.86 -20.70
N ASP A 75 8.08 16.64 -20.79
CA ASP A 75 9.40 16.19 -20.28
C ASP A 75 9.62 16.47 -18.79
N GLY A 76 8.58 16.91 -18.06
CA GLY A 76 8.61 17.32 -16.67
C GLY A 76 8.80 18.83 -16.49
N THR A 77 9.10 19.57 -17.56
CA THR A 77 9.24 21.02 -17.55
C THR A 77 8.47 21.73 -18.67
N ARG A 78 8.40 21.10 -19.84
CA ARG A 78 7.78 21.67 -21.03
C ARG A 78 7.20 20.57 -21.91
N TRP A 79 6.28 20.97 -22.76
CA TRP A 79 5.73 20.14 -23.82
C TRP A 79 6.68 20.09 -25.02
N GLN A 80 6.86 18.89 -25.57
CA GLN A 80 7.60 18.65 -26.81
C GLN A 80 6.67 17.99 -27.80
N ALA A 81 6.60 18.52 -29.02
CA ALA A 81 5.75 18.00 -30.08
C ALA A 81 6.56 17.63 -31.32
N ALA A 82 6.19 16.54 -31.97
CA ALA A 82 6.78 16.09 -33.22
C ALA A 82 5.73 15.42 -34.12
N ASP A 83 5.77 15.68 -35.38
CA ASP A 83 4.97 14.94 -36.35
C ASP A 83 5.62 13.56 -36.57
N ILE A 84 4.85 12.50 -36.36
CA ILE A 84 5.33 11.12 -36.45
C ILE A 84 4.88 10.39 -37.70
N ALA A 85 3.74 10.83 -38.28
CA ALA A 85 3.20 10.25 -39.50
C ALA A 85 2.25 11.28 -40.19
N ALA A 86 1.86 10.97 -41.43
CA ALA A 86 0.85 11.72 -42.14
C ALA A 86 -0.08 10.80 -42.93
N TRP A 87 -1.38 11.02 -42.81
CA TRP A 87 -2.41 10.32 -43.56
C TRP A 87 -2.82 11.18 -44.78
N THR A 88 -1.95 11.17 -45.80
CA THR A 88 -2.06 12.07 -46.97
C THR A 88 -3.25 11.78 -47.88
N ASP A 89 -3.78 10.57 -47.85
CA ASP A 89 -4.98 10.11 -48.59
C ASP A 89 -6.17 9.89 -47.67
N ALA A 90 -6.18 10.55 -46.49
CA ALA A 90 -7.32 10.52 -45.57
C ALA A 90 -8.58 11.02 -46.32
N PRO A 91 -9.75 10.39 -46.17
CA PRO A 91 -10.97 10.82 -46.81
C PRO A 91 -11.28 12.28 -46.47
N ALA A 92 -11.30 13.16 -47.48
CA ALA A 92 -11.66 14.56 -47.29
C ALA A 92 -13.18 14.73 -47.24
N GLY A 93 -13.67 15.45 -46.26
CA GLY A 93 -15.08 15.88 -46.17
C GLY A 93 -15.99 14.87 -45.49
N THR A 94 -16.75 15.35 -44.51
CA THR A 94 -17.83 14.65 -43.86
C THR A 94 -18.98 14.37 -44.81
N PRO A 95 -19.60 13.13 -44.73
CA PRO A 95 -20.44 12.77 -43.58
C PRO A 95 -20.10 11.45 -42.93
N ALA A 96 -18.89 11.07 -42.96
CA ALA A 96 -18.44 9.87 -42.20
C ALA A 96 -18.03 10.35 -40.83
N GLY A 97 -18.68 9.92 -39.79
CA GLY A 97 -18.49 10.17 -38.35
C GLY A 97 -17.10 10.65 -37.82
N PRO A 98 -16.92 10.86 -36.54
CA PRO A 98 -15.66 11.33 -36.01
C PRO A 98 -14.53 10.36 -36.37
N ALA A 99 -13.33 10.87 -36.63
CA ALA A 99 -12.14 10.06 -36.76
C ALA A 99 -11.86 9.27 -35.46
N THR A 100 -11.22 8.12 -35.56
CA THR A 100 -10.72 7.35 -34.42
C THR A 100 -9.22 7.15 -34.56
N LEU A 101 -8.55 7.12 -33.42
CA LEU A 101 -7.13 6.82 -33.31
C LEU A 101 -6.94 5.76 -32.22
N ALA A 102 -6.23 4.69 -32.54
CA ALA A 102 -5.88 3.65 -31.58
C ALA A 102 -4.37 3.42 -31.59
N LEU A 103 -3.83 3.14 -30.41
CA LEU A 103 -2.44 2.80 -30.17
C LEU A 103 -2.39 1.35 -29.70
N ALA A 104 -1.66 0.48 -30.42
CA ALA A 104 -1.48 -0.93 -30.07
C ALA A 104 -0.26 -1.49 -30.82
N ASP A 105 0.39 -2.49 -30.25
CA ASP A 105 1.46 -3.24 -30.95
C ASP A 105 0.82 -4.34 -31.78
N VAL A 106 0.47 -4.02 -33.02
CA VAL A 106 -0.34 -4.87 -33.92
C VAL A 106 0.43 -6.09 -34.42
N ASP A 107 1.76 -5.98 -34.54
CA ASP A 107 2.61 -7.06 -35.04
C ASP A 107 3.49 -7.74 -33.96
N ASN A 108 3.28 -7.38 -32.69
CA ASN A 108 4.01 -7.88 -31.52
C ASN A 108 5.52 -7.58 -31.52
N ASN A 109 5.98 -6.58 -32.26
CA ASN A 109 7.42 -6.28 -32.34
C ASN A 109 7.96 -5.52 -31.11
N GLY A 110 7.10 -5.11 -30.20
CA GLY A 110 7.38 -4.30 -29.02
C GLY A 110 7.29 -2.79 -29.31
N GLY A 111 6.95 -2.38 -30.52
CA GLY A 111 6.67 -1.00 -30.90
C GLY A 111 5.17 -0.70 -30.83
N VAL A 112 4.79 0.48 -30.35
CA VAL A 112 3.39 0.89 -30.35
C VAL A 112 3.05 1.48 -31.70
N ASP A 113 2.13 0.82 -32.42
CA ASP A 113 1.67 1.21 -33.74
C ASP A 113 0.50 2.17 -33.64
N VAL A 114 0.25 2.88 -34.75
CA VAL A 114 -0.85 3.82 -34.88
C VAL A 114 -1.87 3.26 -35.89
N VAL A 115 -3.12 3.17 -35.47
CA VAL A 115 -4.26 2.81 -36.32
C VAL A 115 -5.21 4.01 -36.35
N ALA A 116 -5.33 4.66 -37.51
CA ALA A 116 -6.25 5.75 -37.72
C ALA A 116 -7.41 5.29 -38.61
N SER A 117 -8.65 5.72 -38.28
CA SER A 117 -9.83 5.38 -39.05
C SER A 117 -10.76 6.61 -39.20
N ARG A 118 -11.33 6.76 -40.41
CA ARG A 118 -12.34 7.79 -40.70
C ARG A 118 -13.31 7.22 -41.72
N GLY A 119 -14.56 7.06 -41.33
CA GLY A 119 -15.52 6.34 -42.16
C GLY A 119 -15.06 4.91 -42.47
N GLU A 120 -15.34 4.41 -43.68
CA GLU A 120 -14.91 3.05 -44.06
C GLU A 120 -13.46 3.00 -44.56
N HIS A 121 -12.58 3.85 -44.02
CA HIS A 121 -11.16 3.88 -44.38
C HIS A 121 -10.32 3.87 -43.11
N ALA A 122 -9.36 2.95 -43.03
CA ALA A 122 -8.36 2.97 -41.99
C ALA A 122 -6.95 2.75 -42.56
N ALA A 123 -5.98 3.35 -41.92
CA ALA A 123 -4.56 3.22 -42.20
C ALA A 123 -3.79 2.84 -40.94
N ILE A 124 -2.72 2.09 -41.14
CA ILE A 124 -1.88 1.56 -40.05
C ILE A 124 -0.45 2.00 -40.29
N TRP A 125 0.21 2.49 -39.26
CA TRP A 125 1.64 2.77 -39.23
C TRP A 125 2.30 1.87 -38.19
N LEU A 126 3.16 0.97 -38.63
CA LEU A 126 3.92 0.09 -37.74
C LEU A 126 5.18 0.81 -37.26
N ALA A 127 5.41 0.80 -35.97
CA ALA A 127 6.62 1.31 -35.35
C ALA A 127 7.76 0.27 -35.52
N ASP A 128 8.93 0.69 -35.91
CA ASP A 128 10.12 -0.18 -35.91
C ASP A 128 10.89 -0.13 -34.58
N ALA A 129 12.00 -0.84 -34.49
CA ALA A 129 12.85 -0.88 -33.31
C ALA A 129 13.44 0.50 -32.91
N ALA A 130 13.54 1.42 -33.88
CA ALA A 130 13.99 2.80 -33.67
C ALA A 130 12.84 3.76 -33.36
N ARG A 131 11.60 3.24 -33.25
CA ARG A 131 10.38 4.01 -33.05
C ARG A 131 10.08 4.99 -34.20
N ALA A 132 10.47 4.60 -35.43
CA ALA A 132 10.00 5.23 -36.64
C ALA A 132 8.76 4.49 -37.17
N TRP A 133 7.76 5.26 -37.66
CA TRP A 133 6.50 4.70 -38.09
C TRP A 133 6.45 4.56 -39.61
N HIS A 134 6.17 3.35 -40.08
CA HIS A 134 6.09 3.00 -41.49
C HIS A 134 4.66 2.59 -41.85
N ARG A 135 4.06 3.30 -42.77
CA ARG A 135 2.69 3.03 -43.20
C ARG A 135 2.63 1.69 -43.95
N LEU A 136 1.59 0.91 -43.65
CA LEU A 136 1.26 -0.28 -44.45
C LEU A 136 0.64 0.16 -45.78
N ASP A 137 1.09 -0.44 -46.89
CA ASP A 137 0.65 -0.13 -48.24
C ASP A 137 -0.82 -0.49 -48.51
N ALA A 138 -1.33 -1.52 -47.80
CA ALA A 138 -2.68 -2.00 -47.96
C ALA A 138 -3.65 -1.25 -47.02
N PRO A 139 -4.57 -0.42 -47.52
CA PRO A 139 -5.58 0.23 -46.71
C PRO A 139 -6.60 -0.80 -46.19
N VAL A 140 -7.10 -0.57 -44.98
CA VAL A 140 -8.21 -1.35 -44.44
C VAL A 140 -9.53 -0.68 -44.75
N ALA A 141 -10.36 -1.36 -45.58
CA ALA A 141 -11.66 -0.83 -45.99
C ALA A 141 -12.72 -1.13 -44.90
N ALA A 142 -12.63 -0.46 -43.78
CA ALA A 142 -13.58 -0.50 -42.66
C ALA A 142 -13.40 0.72 -41.77
N ASP A 143 -14.46 1.06 -41.04
CA ASP A 143 -14.41 1.98 -39.91
C ASP A 143 -13.93 1.21 -38.67
N VAL A 144 -12.62 1.21 -38.39
CA VAL A 144 -12.01 0.44 -37.31
C VAL A 144 -12.35 1.09 -35.99
N ARG A 145 -12.92 0.30 -35.06
CA ARG A 145 -13.39 0.75 -33.75
C ARG A 145 -12.63 0.12 -32.58
N ALA A 146 -11.95 -1.00 -32.81
CA ALA A 146 -11.16 -1.67 -31.79
C ALA A 146 -10.00 -2.44 -32.40
N VAL A 147 -8.92 -2.54 -31.64
CA VAL A 147 -7.75 -3.39 -31.88
C VAL A 147 -7.67 -4.35 -30.69
N VAL A 148 -7.89 -5.64 -30.90
CA VAL A 148 -8.09 -6.61 -29.82
C VAL A 148 -7.80 -8.02 -30.28
N ASP A 149 -7.21 -8.86 -29.45
CA ASP A 149 -7.11 -10.31 -29.68
C ASP A 149 -8.47 -10.96 -29.39
N LEU A 150 -9.23 -11.27 -30.43
CA LEU A 150 -10.55 -11.91 -30.33
C LEU A 150 -10.46 -13.44 -30.23
N THR A 151 -9.37 -14.03 -30.65
CA THR A 151 -9.22 -15.49 -30.73
C THR A 151 -8.45 -16.07 -29.57
N GLY A 152 -7.71 -15.24 -28.84
CA GLY A 152 -6.83 -15.68 -27.75
C GLY A 152 -5.54 -16.32 -28.26
N ASP A 153 -5.17 -16.04 -29.52
CA ASP A 153 -3.94 -16.58 -30.15
C ASP A 153 -2.74 -15.63 -30.00
N GLY A 154 -2.95 -14.50 -29.32
CA GLY A 154 -1.89 -13.51 -29.08
C GLY A 154 -1.63 -12.60 -30.27
N GLN A 155 -2.46 -12.63 -31.30
CA GLN A 155 -2.40 -11.70 -32.41
C GLN A 155 -3.56 -10.71 -32.33
N LEU A 156 -3.27 -9.43 -32.47
CA LEU A 156 -4.33 -8.42 -32.45
C LEU A 156 -5.11 -8.39 -33.75
N ASP A 157 -6.42 -8.43 -33.62
CA ASP A 157 -7.37 -8.28 -34.73
C ASP A 157 -7.88 -6.84 -34.80
N LEU A 158 -8.25 -6.38 -36.01
CA LEU A 158 -9.01 -5.16 -36.16
C LEU A 158 -10.49 -5.48 -36.24
N VAL A 159 -11.28 -4.77 -35.46
CA VAL A 159 -12.74 -4.88 -35.44
C VAL A 159 -13.34 -3.56 -35.85
N GLY A 160 -14.25 -3.58 -36.79
CA GLY A 160 -14.81 -2.36 -37.34
C GLY A 160 -16.15 -2.59 -38.03
N ILE A 161 -16.64 -1.55 -38.68
CA ILE A 161 -17.86 -1.55 -39.49
C ILE A 161 -17.47 -1.43 -40.97
N ARG A 162 -18.02 -2.34 -41.76
CA ARG A 162 -17.85 -2.35 -43.20
C ARG A 162 -19.21 -2.58 -43.84
N GLN A 163 -19.67 -1.65 -44.70
CA GLN A 163 -20.97 -1.72 -45.33
C GLN A 163 -22.10 -1.99 -44.33
N ASP A 164 -22.12 -1.21 -43.26
CA ASP A 164 -23.06 -1.32 -42.12
C ASP A 164 -23.10 -2.67 -41.40
N ARG A 165 -22.04 -3.47 -41.55
CA ARG A 165 -21.88 -4.76 -40.88
C ARG A 165 -20.62 -4.82 -40.05
N LEU A 166 -20.70 -5.55 -38.95
CA LEU A 166 -19.51 -5.85 -38.15
C LEU A 166 -18.52 -6.68 -39.01
N ALA A 167 -17.29 -6.22 -39.04
CA ALA A 167 -16.19 -6.88 -39.76
C ALA A 167 -15.00 -7.12 -38.83
N ARG A 168 -14.36 -8.26 -38.97
CA ARG A 168 -13.10 -8.62 -38.34
C ARG A 168 -12.02 -8.77 -39.43
N PHE A 169 -10.87 -8.19 -39.19
CA PHE A 169 -9.65 -8.40 -39.97
C PHE A 169 -8.67 -9.12 -39.07
N ALA A 170 -8.44 -10.38 -39.37
CA ALA A 170 -7.61 -11.24 -38.52
C ALA A 170 -6.14 -10.86 -38.61
N GLY A 171 -5.51 -10.59 -37.47
CA GLY A 171 -4.07 -10.47 -37.35
C GLY A 171 -3.37 -11.79 -37.66
N ARG A 172 -2.21 -11.74 -38.31
CA ARG A 172 -1.38 -12.91 -38.57
C ARG A 172 0.07 -12.56 -38.34
N GLY A 173 0.60 -12.98 -37.21
CA GLY A 173 2.03 -12.85 -36.90
C GLY A 173 2.86 -13.78 -37.78
N THR A 174 3.81 -13.22 -38.51
CA THR A 174 4.68 -13.99 -39.42
C THR A 174 6.13 -14.04 -38.96
N ARG A 175 6.49 -13.31 -37.89
CA ARG A 175 7.89 -13.14 -37.45
C ARG A 175 8.25 -13.92 -36.19
N GLY A 176 7.29 -14.63 -35.57
CA GLY A 176 7.51 -15.37 -34.33
C GLY A 176 7.86 -14.47 -33.14
N TYR A 177 7.30 -13.26 -33.10
CA TYR A 177 7.42 -12.37 -31.97
C TYR A 177 6.59 -12.85 -30.79
N HIS A 178 7.10 -12.56 -29.59
CA HIS A 178 6.47 -12.91 -28.33
C HIS A 178 5.49 -11.82 -27.85
N TYR A 179 4.58 -12.23 -27.00
CA TYR A 179 3.59 -11.33 -26.40
C TYR A 179 3.27 -11.76 -24.95
N GLN A 180 2.57 -10.90 -24.26
CA GLN A 180 1.95 -11.21 -22.96
C GLN A 180 0.53 -10.63 -22.92
N VAL A 181 -0.42 -11.44 -22.50
CA VAL A 181 -1.80 -11.01 -22.22
C VAL A 181 -1.95 -10.90 -20.71
N ILE A 182 -2.38 -9.73 -20.22
CA ILE A 182 -2.52 -9.46 -18.79
C ILE A 182 -4.01 -9.27 -18.49
N ARG A 183 -4.57 -10.16 -17.69
CA ARG A 183 -5.94 -10.05 -17.19
C ARG A 183 -5.93 -9.42 -15.80
N MET A 184 -6.39 -8.19 -15.73
CA MET A 184 -6.47 -7.44 -14.49
C MET A 184 -7.65 -7.92 -13.65
N ARG A 185 -7.41 -8.16 -12.35
CA ARG A 185 -8.44 -8.59 -11.40
C ARG A 185 -8.26 -7.95 -10.04
N ALA A 186 -9.29 -7.23 -9.59
CA ALA A 186 -9.43 -6.90 -8.18
C ALA A 186 -9.74 -8.15 -7.35
N GLN A 187 -9.62 -8.05 -6.04
CA GLN A 187 -10.04 -9.12 -5.14
C GLN A 187 -11.55 -9.33 -5.27
N PRO A 188 -12.02 -10.55 -5.59
CA PRO A 188 -13.43 -10.79 -5.88
C PRO A 188 -14.30 -10.94 -4.64
N SER A 189 -13.70 -11.14 -3.48
CA SER A 189 -14.43 -11.45 -2.26
C SER A 189 -15.04 -10.20 -1.63
N ALA A 190 -16.22 -10.33 -1.05
CA ALA A 190 -16.78 -9.27 -0.21
C ALA A 190 -15.80 -8.88 0.89
N GLY A 191 -15.67 -7.58 1.16
CA GLY A 191 -14.71 -7.03 2.11
C GLY A 191 -13.30 -6.81 1.55
N ASP A 192 -12.97 -7.30 0.36
CA ASP A 192 -11.64 -7.11 -0.24
C ASP A 192 -11.66 -6.10 -1.41
N GLN A 193 -12.80 -5.51 -1.70
CA GLN A 193 -12.97 -4.60 -2.83
C GLN A 193 -12.45 -3.21 -2.47
N ARG A 194 -11.28 -2.88 -2.98
CA ARG A 194 -10.65 -1.55 -2.83
C ARG A 194 -10.77 -0.69 -4.07
N ILE A 195 -10.96 -1.34 -5.21
CA ILE A 195 -10.97 -0.72 -6.54
C ILE A 195 -12.09 -1.34 -7.38
N ASN A 196 -12.29 -0.82 -8.58
CA ASN A 196 -13.17 -1.47 -9.54
C ASN A 196 -12.65 -2.86 -9.94
N SER A 197 -13.51 -3.74 -10.43
CA SER A 197 -13.25 -5.18 -10.64
C SER A 197 -12.06 -5.50 -11.54
N PHE A 198 -11.63 -4.56 -12.38
CA PHE A 198 -10.59 -4.76 -13.38
C PHE A 198 -9.46 -3.76 -13.31
N GLY A 199 -9.39 -2.92 -12.26
CA GLY A 199 -8.35 -1.92 -12.11
C GLY A 199 -8.38 -0.82 -13.17
N LEU A 200 -9.53 -0.55 -13.80
CA LEU A 200 -9.65 0.49 -14.81
C LEU A 200 -9.27 1.86 -14.24
N GLY A 201 -8.44 2.59 -14.97
CA GLY A 201 -7.86 3.87 -14.54
C GLY A 201 -6.51 3.73 -13.83
N GLY A 202 -6.04 2.51 -13.62
CA GLY A 202 -4.67 2.24 -13.21
C GLY A 202 -3.71 2.14 -14.40
N GLU A 203 -2.48 1.69 -14.14
CA GLU A 203 -1.42 1.56 -15.14
C GLU A 203 -0.74 0.20 -15.03
N VAL A 204 -0.27 -0.31 -16.17
CA VAL A 204 0.61 -1.46 -16.25
C VAL A 204 1.88 -1.09 -17.02
N GLU A 205 3.02 -1.48 -16.48
CA GLU A 205 4.33 -1.33 -17.09
C GLU A 205 5.00 -2.69 -17.13
N VAL A 206 5.41 -3.11 -18.33
CA VAL A 206 6.13 -4.37 -18.57
C VAL A 206 7.56 -4.06 -18.95
N ARG A 207 8.49 -4.75 -18.34
CA ARG A 207 9.92 -4.57 -18.57
C ARG A 207 10.63 -5.89 -18.87
N SER A 208 11.51 -5.84 -19.86
CA SER A 208 12.43 -6.94 -20.22
C SER A 208 13.78 -6.35 -20.63
N GLY A 209 14.79 -6.45 -19.77
CA GLY A 209 16.05 -5.75 -19.94
C GLY A 209 15.86 -4.24 -19.98
N LEU A 210 16.28 -3.60 -21.09
CA LEU A 210 16.07 -2.17 -21.34
C LEU A 210 14.73 -1.85 -22.05
N PHE A 211 13.99 -2.87 -22.43
CA PHE A 211 12.66 -2.68 -23.01
C PHE A 211 11.66 -2.28 -21.94
N THR A 212 10.85 -1.29 -22.26
CA THR A 212 9.72 -0.86 -21.45
C THR A 212 8.51 -0.65 -22.34
N ALA A 213 7.34 -1.11 -21.86
CA ALA A 213 6.04 -0.79 -22.44
C ALA A 213 5.10 -0.40 -21.31
N LYS A 214 4.53 0.80 -21.37
CA LYS A 214 3.61 1.33 -20.36
C LYS A 214 2.25 1.61 -20.99
N GLN A 215 1.18 1.17 -20.32
CA GLN A 215 -0.20 1.35 -20.80
C GLN A 215 -1.11 1.73 -19.63
N THR A 216 -2.10 2.59 -19.89
CA THR A 216 -3.23 2.79 -18.99
C THR A 216 -4.17 1.60 -19.04
N ILE A 217 -4.67 1.14 -17.92
CA ILE A 217 -5.64 0.04 -17.85
C ILE A 217 -7.01 0.59 -18.27
N VAL A 218 -7.36 0.39 -19.53
CA VAL A 218 -8.64 0.83 -20.12
C VAL A 218 -9.62 -0.29 -20.38
N ALA A 219 -9.17 -1.54 -20.23
CA ALA A 219 -9.94 -2.76 -20.44
C ALA A 219 -9.57 -3.86 -19.44
N PRO A 220 -10.42 -4.88 -19.24
CA PRO A 220 -10.11 -6.02 -18.36
C PRO A 220 -8.91 -6.84 -18.81
N VAL A 221 -8.53 -6.73 -20.07
CA VAL A 221 -7.44 -7.49 -20.70
C VAL A 221 -6.54 -6.50 -21.42
N MET A 222 -5.27 -6.53 -21.09
CA MET A 222 -4.22 -5.74 -21.72
C MET A 222 -3.36 -6.66 -22.57
N HIS A 223 -2.85 -6.14 -23.69
CA HIS A 223 -1.96 -6.87 -24.58
C HIS A 223 -0.63 -6.09 -24.72
N VAL A 224 0.48 -6.79 -24.59
CA VAL A 224 1.82 -6.22 -24.72
C VAL A 224 2.65 -7.11 -25.64
N GLY A 225 3.09 -6.56 -26.78
CA GLY A 225 4.05 -7.21 -27.64
C GLY A 225 5.48 -7.09 -27.08
N LEU A 226 6.26 -8.14 -27.22
CA LEU A 226 7.59 -8.27 -26.61
C LEU A 226 8.72 -8.42 -27.64
N GLY A 227 8.39 -8.48 -28.93
CA GLY A 227 9.37 -8.72 -29.99
C GLY A 227 10.06 -10.07 -29.80
N THR A 228 11.38 -10.08 -29.82
CA THR A 228 12.20 -11.30 -29.66
C THR A 228 12.54 -11.65 -28.20
N ARG A 229 11.94 -10.95 -27.23
CA ARG A 229 12.25 -11.14 -25.81
C ARG A 229 11.52 -12.37 -25.27
N SER A 230 12.26 -13.24 -24.58
CA SER A 230 11.76 -14.53 -24.09
C SER A 230 11.33 -14.51 -22.62
N THR A 231 11.47 -13.38 -21.93
CA THR A 231 11.09 -13.21 -20.51
C THR A 231 10.58 -11.81 -20.27
N VAL A 232 9.74 -11.66 -19.25
CA VAL A 232 9.37 -10.39 -18.64
C VAL A 232 10.01 -10.33 -17.27
N ASP A 233 10.98 -9.45 -17.09
CA ASP A 233 11.70 -9.34 -15.81
C ASP A 233 10.78 -8.79 -14.71
N VAL A 234 9.97 -7.78 -15.07
CA VAL A 234 9.02 -7.15 -14.14
C VAL A 234 7.76 -6.74 -14.90
N MET A 235 6.61 -7.08 -14.31
CA MET A 235 5.33 -6.46 -14.59
C MET A 235 4.94 -5.63 -13.37
N ARG A 236 4.89 -4.32 -13.53
CA ARG A 236 4.51 -3.37 -12.50
C ARG A 236 3.10 -2.86 -12.76
N ILE A 237 2.30 -2.81 -11.72
CA ILE A 237 0.92 -2.34 -11.77
C ILE A 237 0.76 -1.22 -10.75
N VAL A 238 0.20 -0.10 -11.18
CA VAL A 238 -0.33 0.94 -10.31
C VAL A 238 -1.84 0.80 -10.34
N TRP A 239 -2.41 0.32 -9.25
CA TRP A 239 -3.86 0.19 -9.15
C TRP A 239 -4.54 1.56 -9.02
N PRO A 240 -5.85 1.71 -9.37
CA PRO A 240 -6.53 3.02 -9.35
C PRO A 240 -6.53 3.76 -8.01
N ASN A 241 -6.25 3.09 -6.91
CA ASN A 241 -6.06 3.71 -5.60
C ASN A 241 -4.60 4.06 -5.30
N GLY A 242 -3.71 3.96 -6.29
CA GLY A 242 -2.28 4.26 -6.15
C GLY A 242 -1.42 3.13 -5.61
N VAL A 243 -2.01 2.04 -5.13
CA VAL A 243 -1.24 0.89 -4.63
C VAL A 243 -0.39 0.28 -5.73
N LEU A 244 0.90 0.10 -5.45
CA LEU A 244 1.84 -0.54 -6.33
C LEU A 244 1.85 -2.06 -6.12
N GLN A 245 1.95 -2.78 -7.24
CA GLN A 245 2.19 -4.21 -7.26
C GLN A 245 3.26 -4.50 -8.30
N ALA A 246 4.19 -5.38 -8.01
CA ALA A 246 5.16 -5.87 -8.97
C ALA A 246 5.14 -7.40 -8.97
N ASP A 247 5.07 -7.98 -10.17
CA ASP A 247 5.20 -9.40 -10.41
C ASP A 247 6.45 -9.61 -11.27
N PHE A 248 7.29 -10.58 -10.88
CA PHE A 248 8.63 -10.76 -11.43
C PHE A 248 8.73 -12.07 -12.20
N ASP A 249 9.71 -12.15 -13.09
CA ASP A 249 10.12 -13.37 -13.80
C ASP A 249 8.96 -14.09 -14.49
N GLN A 250 8.17 -13.32 -15.26
CA GLN A 250 7.03 -13.87 -15.98
C GLN A 250 7.46 -14.42 -17.34
N GLY A 251 6.82 -15.52 -17.75
CA GLY A 251 7.00 -16.09 -19.09
C GLY A 251 6.32 -15.24 -20.17
N VAL A 252 6.57 -15.60 -21.42
CA VAL A 252 5.95 -15.00 -22.62
C VAL A 252 4.94 -15.95 -23.24
N ASP A 253 4.19 -15.48 -24.25
CA ASP A 253 3.18 -16.24 -25.00
C ASP A 253 2.10 -16.88 -24.11
N GLN A 254 1.70 -16.14 -23.10
CA GLN A 254 0.73 -16.62 -22.13
C GLN A 254 -0.18 -15.51 -21.62
N THR A 255 -1.31 -15.94 -21.03
CA THR A 255 -2.20 -15.07 -20.27
C THR A 255 -1.85 -15.13 -18.80
N ILE A 256 -1.54 -13.98 -18.22
CA ILE A 256 -1.31 -13.80 -16.78
C ILE A 256 -2.55 -13.20 -16.15
N VAL A 257 -2.97 -13.73 -15.01
CA VAL A 257 -3.99 -13.10 -14.18
C VAL A 257 -3.29 -12.28 -13.11
N ALA A 258 -3.25 -10.96 -13.32
CA ALA A 258 -2.73 -10.02 -12.34
C ALA A 258 -3.82 -9.74 -11.30
N GLN A 259 -3.81 -10.51 -10.22
CA GLN A 259 -4.75 -10.32 -9.13
C GLN A 259 -4.21 -9.30 -8.14
N GLN A 260 -5.04 -8.31 -7.78
CA GLN A 260 -4.69 -7.32 -6.76
C GLN A 260 -4.28 -8.01 -5.47
N ARG A 261 -3.10 -7.67 -4.95
CA ARG A 261 -2.65 -8.07 -3.63
C ARG A 261 -3.12 -7.07 -2.61
N LEU A 262 -3.46 -7.58 -1.44
CA LEU A 262 -3.83 -6.73 -0.34
C LEU A 262 -2.59 -6.00 0.18
N LYS A 263 -2.76 -4.73 0.51
CA LYS A 263 -1.73 -3.92 1.14
C LYS A 263 -1.62 -4.36 2.60
N GLY A 264 -0.44 -4.76 3.03
CA GLY A 264 -0.07 -4.76 4.44
C GLY A 264 0.35 -3.35 4.86
N SER A 265 0.51 -3.06 6.13
CA SER A 265 0.95 -1.75 6.60
C SER A 265 2.09 -1.89 7.60
N CYS A 266 2.83 -0.79 7.79
CA CYS A 266 3.86 -0.55 8.80
C CYS A 266 5.12 -1.41 8.72
N PRO A 267 6.22 -0.95 9.29
CA PRO A 267 7.45 -1.70 9.31
C PRO A 267 7.30 -2.97 10.15
N TRP A 268 8.04 -4.01 9.78
CA TRP A 268 8.00 -5.30 10.45
C TRP A 268 9.17 -5.47 11.40
N VAL A 269 8.87 -6.04 12.57
CA VAL A 269 9.86 -6.34 13.60
C VAL A 269 10.22 -7.82 13.57
N PHE A 270 11.52 -8.09 13.48
CA PHE A 270 12.10 -9.42 13.61
C PHE A 270 13.10 -9.44 14.78
N THR A 271 13.13 -10.55 15.49
CA THR A 271 14.04 -10.77 16.59
C THR A 271 14.77 -12.10 16.46
N ASN A 272 15.98 -12.18 16.99
CA ASN A 272 16.77 -13.40 16.96
C ASN A 272 16.53 -14.22 18.22
N ASP A 273 15.93 -15.40 18.08
CA ASP A 273 15.62 -16.33 19.17
C ASP A 273 16.80 -17.25 19.55
N GLY A 274 17.96 -17.06 18.91
CA GLY A 274 19.16 -17.92 19.05
C GLY A 274 19.29 -18.97 17.94
N THR A 275 18.22 -19.22 17.18
CA THR A 275 18.21 -20.13 16.03
C THR A 275 18.14 -19.36 14.71
N GLY A 276 17.61 -18.15 14.73
CA GLY A 276 17.45 -17.28 13.58
C GLY A 276 16.56 -16.08 13.84
N LEU A 277 16.34 -15.29 12.81
CA LEU A 277 15.44 -14.14 12.86
C LEU A 277 14.01 -14.57 12.54
N THR A 278 13.11 -14.32 13.49
CA THR A 278 11.68 -14.64 13.39
C THR A 278 10.84 -13.37 13.46
N PHE A 279 9.72 -13.38 12.76
CA PHE A 279 8.76 -12.26 12.77
C PHE A 279 8.06 -12.17 14.13
N VAL A 280 7.96 -10.96 14.66
CA VAL A 280 7.22 -10.67 15.88
C VAL A 280 5.87 -10.07 15.55
N THR A 281 5.86 -8.87 14.97
CA THR A 281 4.66 -8.12 14.59
C THR A 281 5.06 -6.91 13.74
N ASP A 282 4.10 -6.08 13.39
CA ASP A 282 4.31 -4.75 12.82
C ASP A 282 4.44 -3.66 13.90
N PHE A 283 4.82 -2.45 13.49
CA PHE A 283 5.29 -1.40 14.38
C PHE A 283 4.92 0.00 13.86
N LEU A 284 4.84 1.02 14.69
CA LEU A 284 4.50 2.41 14.38
C LEU A 284 3.09 2.65 13.81
N TRP A 285 2.11 1.89 14.25
CA TRP A 285 0.71 2.04 13.82
C TRP A 285 0.05 3.33 14.28
N ARG A 286 0.52 3.94 15.38
CA ARG A 286 -0.13 5.09 16.05
C ARG A 286 0.10 6.42 15.35
N SER A 287 1.00 6.48 14.39
CA SER A 287 1.51 7.74 13.83
C SER A 287 1.44 7.83 12.29
N PRO A 288 0.27 7.53 11.67
CA PRO A 288 0.12 7.62 10.23
C PRO A 288 0.02 9.07 9.77
N LEU A 289 0.96 9.52 8.92
CA LEU A 289 1.01 10.88 8.40
C LEU A 289 0.04 11.07 7.23
N GLY A 290 -0.89 12.00 7.39
CA GLY A 290 -1.80 12.40 6.32
C GLY A 290 -2.88 11.38 5.98
N LEU A 291 -3.03 10.30 6.76
CA LEU A 291 -4.07 9.30 6.56
C LEU A 291 -5.47 9.95 6.59
N ARG A 292 -6.24 9.75 5.55
CA ARG A 292 -7.64 10.19 5.50
C ARG A 292 -8.51 9.26 6.35
N ILE A 293 -9.30 9.85 7.23
CA ILE A 293 -10.33 9.14 8.02
C ILE A 293 -11.73 9.28 7.41
N ASN A 294 -11.90 10.24 6.51
CA ASN A 294 -13.08 10.45 5.66
C ASN A 294 -12.71 11.34 4.46
N ALA A 295 -13.68 11.84 3.71
CA ALA A 295 -13.46 12.66 2.52
C ALA A 295 -12.76 14.01 2.79
N VAL A 296 -12.80 14.53 4.01
CA VAL A 296 -12.33 15.88 4.38
C VAL A 296 -11.18 15.82 5.39
N ASP A 297 -11.32 15.00 6.42
CA ASP A 297 -10.44 15.01 7.58
C ASP A 297 -9.29 14.00 7.45
N THR A 298 -8.16 14.33 8.07
CA THR A 298 -7.02 13.43 8.26
C THR A 298 -6.91 13.01 9.72
N ALA A 299 -6.34 11.83 9.96
CA ALA A 299 -5.93 11.45 11.30
C ALA A 299 -4.89 12.45 11.83
N GLY A 300 -5.06 12.88 13.07
CA GLY A 300 -4.00 13.56 13.81
C GLY A 300 -3.04 12.53 14.39
N VAL A 301 -1.81 12.94 14.68
CA VAL A 301 -0.80 12.10 15.32
C VAL A 301 -0.60 12.59 16.75
N ALA A 302 -1.41 12.07 17.66
CA ALA A 302 -1.34 12.45 19.08
C ALA A 302 -0.23 11.69 19.82
N GLN A 303 0.11 10.50 19.38
CA GLN A 303 1.10 9.64 20.00
C GLN A 303 2.03 9.04 18.93
N THR A 304 3.32 9.29 19.07
CA THR A 304 4.38 8.80 18.18
C THR A 304 5.14 7.63 18.78
N GLU A 305 5.06 7.48 20.12
CA GLU A 305 5.69 6.36 20.83
C GLU A 305 4.82 5.10 20.69
N ASP A 306 5.41 4.01 20.25
CA ASP A 306 4.80 2.69 20.10
C ASP A 306 5.55 1.65 20.91
N TRP A 307 4.79 0.76 21.58
CA TRP A 307 5.29 -0.28 22.46
C TRP A 307 4.86 -1.66 21.97
N VAL A 308 5.85 -2.50 21.66
CA VAL A 308 5.63 -3.86 21.18
C VAL A 308 6.21 -4.86 22.16
N LYS A 309 5.37 -5.78 22.67
CA LYS A 309 5.84 -6.87 23.52
C LYS A 309 6.61 -7.91 22.69
N ILE A 310 7.78 -8.32 23.21
CA ILE A 310 8.58 -9.43 22.72
C ILE A 310 8.73 -10.43 23.88
N ARG A 311 8.27 -11.66 23.69
CA ARG A 311 8.41 -12.68 24.71
C ARG A 311 9.86 -13.12 24.88
N GLY A 312 10.21 -13.59 26.08
CA GLY A 312 11.57 -14.03 26.38
C GLY A 312 12.09 -15.17 25.50
N ASP A 313 11.19 -15.99 24.95
CA ASP A 313 11.53 -17.06 24.00
C ASP A 313 11.76 -16.57 22.57
N GLN A 314 11.36 -15.33 22.24
CA GLN A 314 11.53 -14.72 20.91
C GLN A 314 12.84 -13.94 20.76
N LEU A 315 13.55 -13.65 21.85
CA LEU A 315 14.77 -12.83 21.80
C LEU A 315 15.86 -13.40 22.71
N ALA A 316 16.88 -13.98 22.10
CA ALA A 316 18.03 -14.53 22.78
C ALA A 316 19.32 -13.77 22.46
N PRO A 317 20.32 -13.75 23.36
CA PRO A 317 21.62 -13.14 23.07
C PRO A 317 22.36 -13.91 21.99
N VAL A 318 22.81 -13.23 20.95
CA VAL A 318 23.66 -13.79 19.89
C VAL A 318 24.90 -12.90 19.74
N GLY A 319 26.10 -13.48 19.86
CA GLY A 319 27.33 -12.73 19.79
C GLY A 319 27.49 -11.65 20.89
N GLY A 320 26.82 -11.84 22.04
CA GLY A 320 26.91 -10.92 23.17
C GLY A 320 25.93 -9.73 23.10
N ALA A 321 25.01 -9.72 22.17
CA ALA A 321 23.98 -8.69 22.02
C ALA A 321 22.62 -9.28 21.69
N TYR A 322 21.55 -8.54 21.94
CA TYR A 322 20.22 -8.81 21.38
C TYR A 322 20.14 -8.20 19.99
N ASP A 323 19.71 -9.00 19.01
CA ASP A 323 19.59 -8.60 17.59
C ASP A 323 18.12 -8.40 17.23
N VAL A 324 17.76 -7.14 16.93
CA VAL A 324 16.43 -6.72 16.49
C VAL A 324 16.53 -6.07 15.12
N ARG A 325 15.57 -6.37 14.25
CA ARG A 325 15.48 -5.80 12.90
C ARG A 325 14.15 -5.13 12.69
N ILE A 326 14.17 -3.97 12.05
CA ILE A 326 12.98 -3.26 11.58
C ILE A 326 13.11 -3.14 10.07
N THR A 327 12.13 -3.68 9.32
CA THR A 327 12.18 -3.72 7.85
C THR A 327 11.04 -2.93 7.25
N ALA A 328 11.35 -2.13 6.23
CA ALA A 328 10.37 -1.42 5.41
C ALA A 328 9.96 -2.33 4.23
N GLU A 329 8.86 -3.05 4.36
CA GLU A 329 8.46 -4.10 3.40
C GLU A 329 7.49 -3.61 2.32
N LEU A 330 6.98 -2.40 2.48
CA LEU A 330 6.00 -1.80 1.60
C LEU A 330 6.48 -0.46 1.04
N TRP A 331 5.72 0.14 0.17
CA TRP A 331 5.98 1.43 -0.48
C TRP A 331 5.66 2.63 0.43
N GLU A 332 6.03 2.52 1.67
CA GLU A 332 5.87 3.52 2.72
C GLU A 332 7.21 4.13 3.09
N THR A 333 7.18 5.35 3.56
CA THR A 333 8.32 6.03 4.16
C THR A 333 8.17 6.01 5.67
N HIS A 334 9.18 5.55 6.37
CA HIS A 334 9.19 5.50 7.83
C HIS A 334 10.21 6.49 8.38
N PHE A 335 9.79 7.24 9.38
CA PHE A 335 10.62 8.21 10.10
C PHE A 335 10.81 7.67 11.52
N ILE A 336 11.94 7.05 11.83
CA ILE A 336 12.21 6.46 13.14
C ILE A 336 13.10 7.39 13.93
N ASP A 337 12.55 8.07 14.95
CA ASP A 337 13.21 9.11 15.72
C ASP A 337 14.01 8.53 16.90
N ALA A 338 13.46 7.54 17.60
CA ALA A 338 14.17 6.87 18.68
C ALA A 338 13.77 5.40 18.79
N VAL A 339 14.70 4.55 19.23
CA VAL A 339 14.43 3.14 19.53
C VAL A 339 15.16 2.73 20.81
N SER A 340 14.46 2.05 21.70
CA SER A 340 15.05 1.40 22.87
C SER A 340 14.39 0.06 23.16
N LEU A 341 15.05 -0.78 23.96
CA LEU A 341 14.53 -2.07 24.37
C LEU A 341 14.40 -2.08 25.90
N LEU A 342 13.20 -2.30 26.41
CA LEU A 342 13.01 -2.55 27.84
C LEU A 342 13.20 -4.05 28.11
N ALA A 343 14.17 -4.40 28.92
CA ALA A 343 14.28 -5.73 29.52
C ALA A 343 13.43 -5.74 30.80
N VAL A 344 12.44 -6.61 30.86
CA VAL A 344 11.47 -6.70 31.95
C VAL A 344 11.68 -8.02 32.67
N ASP A 345 12.37 -7.99 33.80
CA ASP A 345 12.54 -9.15 34.66
C ASP A 345 11.36 -9.27 35.63
N HIS A 346 10.74 -10.42 35.70
CA HIS A 346 9.58 -10.71 36.57
C HIS A 346 9.57 -12.14 37.09
N PRO A 347 8.91 -12.41 38.24
CA PRO A 347 8.71 -13.76 38.75
C PRO A 347 7.96 -14.63 37.72
N LYS A 348 8.24 -15.95 37.73
CA LYS A 348 7.60 -16.90 36.79
C LYS A 348 6.12 -17.16 37.05
N ASP A 349 5.58 -16.70 38.16
CA ASP A 349 4.17 -16.83 38.55
C ASP A 349 3.32 -15.62 38.17
N VAL A 350 3.89 -14.65 37.45
CA VAL A 350 3.19 -13.51 36.83
C VAL A 350 3.56 -13.40 35.37
N ASP A 351 2.69 -12.78 34.59
CA ASP A 351 2.92 -12.39 33.20
C ASP A 351 2.96 -10.87 33.07
N VAL A 352 3.67 -10.39 32.08
CA VAL A 352 3.75 -8.97 31.75
C VAL A 352 3.16 -8.71 30.38
N PHE A 353 2.42 -7.61 30.25
CA PHE A 353 1.77 -7.17 29.03
C PHE A 353 1.98 -5.68 28.79
N VAL A 354 1.85 -5.26 27.57
CA VAL A 354 1.62 -3.87 27.15
C VAL A 354 0.29 -3.83 26.42
N ASP A 355 -0.40 -2.70 26.44
CA ASP A 355 -1.65 -2.53 25.75
C ASP A 355 -1.38 -2.01 24.32
N GLU A 356 -1.41 -2.92 23.36
CA GLU A 356 -1.10 -2.66 21.95
C GLU A 356 -2.38 -2.28 21.17
N ARG A 357 -3.01 -1.20 21.61
CA ARG A 357 -4.31 -0.75 21.14
C ARG A 357 -4.22 0.67 20.59
N MET A 358 -4.72 0.90 19.38
CA MET A 358 -5.02 2.23 18.90
C MET A 358 -6.41 2.66 19.36
N ALA A 359 -6.50 3.75 20.08
CA ALA A 359 -7.75 4.25 20.66
C ALA A 359 -7.83 5.78 20.61
N PRO A 360 -9.06 6.37 20.59
CA PRO A 360 -9.20 7.83 20.64
C PRO A 360 -8.64 8.45 21.92
N ALA A 361 -8.73 7.74 23.04
CA ALA A 361 -8.00 8.03 24.27
C ALA A 361 -6.87 7.01 24.36
N GLU A 362 -5.65 7.47 24.10
CA GLU A 362 -4.47 6.63 24.10
C GLU A 362 -4.35 5.81 25.40
N PRO A 363 -4.08 4.50 25.31
CA PRO A 363 -3.81 3.71 26.51
C PRO A 363 -2.49 4.15 27.14
N ASP A 364 -2.40 4.00 28.47
CA ASP A 364 -1.16 4.25 29.18
C ASP A 364 -0.06 3.31 28.64
N LEU A 365 1.04 3.86 28.17
CA LEU A 365 2.24 3.11 27.77
C LEU A 365 2.97 2.64 29.05
N ALA A 366 2.55 1.49 29.55
CA ALA A 366 3.03 0.90 30.78
C ALA A 366 3.16 -0.62 30.68
N VAL A 367 4.05 -1.17 31.49
CA VAL A 367 4.13 -2.60 31.69
C VAL A 367 3.07 -3.01 32.72
N HIS A 368 2.08 -3.75 32.28
CA HIS A 368 1.04 -4.32 33.15
C HIS A 368 1.50 -5.67 33.68
N VAL A 369 1.47 -5.83 35.01
CA VAL A 369 1.86 -7.09 35.68
C VAL A 369 0.58 -7.80 36.12
N LEU A 370 0.29 -8.90 35.48
CA LEU A 370 -0.93 -9.65 35.69
C LEU A 370 -0.63 -11.04 36.22
N ARG A 371 -1.59 -11.66 36.94
CA ARG A 371 -1.55 -13.09 37.14
C ARG A 371 -1.67 -13.82 35.81
N PRO A 372 -1.09 -15.01 35.65
CA PRO A 372 -1.19 -15.75 34.38
C PRO A 372 -2.66 -15.82 33.91
N PRO A 373 -2.96 -15.43 32.67
CA PRO A 373 -4.32 -15.39 32.18
C PRO A 373 -4.98 -16.77 32.18
N VAL A 374 -6.20 -16.85 32.69
CA VAL A 374 -6.99 -18.09 32.76
C VAL A 374 -8.02 -18.15 31.64
N PRO A 375 -8.37 -19.36 31.13
CA PRO A 375 -9.39 -19.53 30.12
C PRO A 375 -10.74 -18.87 30.51
N ILE A 376 -11.43 -18.31 29.52
CA ILE A 376 -12.86 -17.98 29.62
C ILE A 376 -13.68 -19.28 29.69
N ALA A 377 -14.91 -19.22 30.18
CA ALA A 377 -15.75 -20.42 30.26
C ALA A 377 -16.31 -20.77 28.88
N ARG A 378 -16.81 -19.77 28.12
CA ARG A 378 -17.35 -19.93 26.76
C ARG A 378 -17.35 -18.61 26.00
N ALA A 379 -17.40 -18.72 24.67
CA ALA A 379 -17.64 -17.60 23.77
C ALA A 379 -18.63 -17.96 22.67
N TRP A 380 -19.45 -16.98 22.28
CA TRP A 380 -20.43 -17.12 21.17
C TRP A 380 -20.32 -15.92 20.24
N ASP A 381 -20.61 -16.18 18.95
CA ASP A 381 -20.79 -15.12 17.97
C ASP A 381 -22.23 -14.53 18.03
N GLU A 382 -22.52 -13.57 17.14
CA GLU A 382 -23.83 -12.91 17.06
C GLU A 382 -24.96 -13.85 16.65
N ALA A 383 -24.66 -14.98 16.00
CA ALA A 383 -25.62 -16.03 15.65
C ALA A 383 -25.87 -17.01 16.81
N GLY A 384 -25.12 -16.87 17.91
CA GLY A 384 -25.20 -17.79 19.06
C GLY A 384 -24.39 -19.07 18.85
N THR A 385 -23.53 -19.14 17.86
CA THR A 385 -22.61 -20.27 17.62
C THR A 385 -21.52 -20.28 18.67
N ASP A 386 -21.21 -21.45 19.23
CA ASP A 386 -20.08 -21.62 20.16
C ASP A 386 -18.75 -21.48 19.42
N VAL A 387 -18.08 -20.37 19.63
CA VAL A 387 -16.77 -20.03 19.02
C VAL A 387 -15.62 -20.16 20.02
N THR A 388 -15.87 -20.75 21.18
CA THR A 388 -14.82 -20.97 22.20
C THR A 388 -13.56 -21.61 21.65
N PRO A 389 -13.60 -22.62 20.76
CA PRO A 389 -12.40 -23.25 20.22
C PRO A 389 -11.53 -22.30 19.36
N LEU A 390 -12.13 -21.25 18.76
CA LEU A 390 -11.42 -20.29 17.91
C LEU A 390 -10.66 -19.22 18.71
N VAL A 391 -11.02 -19.02 19.98
CA VAL A 391 -10.40 -18.02 20.87
C VAL A 391 -9.70 -18.63 22.09
N ALA A 392 -9.55 -19.95 22.10
CA ALA A 392 -8.97 -20.66 23.24
C ALA A 392 -7.44 -20.71 23.25
N LYS A 393 -6.80 -20.61 22.09
CA LYS A 393 -5.36 -20.78 21.90
C LYS A 393 -4.85 -19.79 20.86
N GLU A 394 -3.67 -19.28 21.09
CA GLU A 394 -2.90 -18.54 20.10
C GLU A 394 -2.30 -19.56 19.10
N ASP A 395 -3.05 -19.93 18.07
CA ASP A 395 -2.67 -20.97 17.11
C ASP A 395 -2.85 -20.54 15.62
N GLY A 396 -3.17 -19.27 15.40
CA GLY A 396 -3.36 -18.70 14.05
C GLY A 396 -4.69 -19.08 13.39
N ARG A 397 -5.64 -19.66 14.16
CA ARG A 397 -7.01 -19.89 13.73
C ARG A 397 -7.92 -18.85 14.33
N TYR A 398 -8.29 -17.88 13.54
CA TYR A 398 -8.97 -16.70 13.99
C TYR A 398 -10.50 -16.86 13.99
N LEU A 399 -11.16 -16.13 14.89
CA LEU A 399 -12.62 -15.95 14.86
C LEU A 399 -12.98 -15.13 13.63
N ASP A 400 -13.68 -15.73 12.67
CA ASP A 400 -14.01 -15.18 11.36
C ASP A 400 -15.47 -15.39 10.95
N THR A 401 -16.36 -15.63 11.92
CA THR A 401 -17.77 -16.01 11.67
C THR A 401 -18.65 -14.83 11.27
N PHE A 402 -18.16 -13.60 11.38
CA PHE A 402 -18.91 -12.40 11.01
C PHE A 402 -18.98 -12.19 9.49
N ALA A 403 -20.05 -11.53 9.04
CA ALA A 403 -20.21 -11.13 7.64
C ALA A 403 -19.36 -9.90 7.33
N ARG A 404 -18.47 -10.01 6.32
CA ARG A 404 -17.64 -8.87 5.88
C ARG A 404 -18.45 -7.88 5.08
N GLY A 405 -18.11 -6.61 5.21
CA GLY A 405 -18.69 -5.53 4.46
C GLY A 405 -18.22 -5.46 3.00
N ARG A 406 -18.61 -4.42 2.32
CA ARG A 406 -18.18 -4.16 0.94
C ARG A 406 -16.70 -3.80 0.86
N TYR A 407 -16.25 -2.98 1.79
CA TYR A 407 -14.87 -2.48 1.82
C TYR A 407 -14.04 -3.27 2.80
N GLN A 408 -12.76 -3.48 2.48
CA GLN A 408 -11.80 -4.04 3.41
C GLN A 408 -11.76 -3.21 4.71
N GLY A 409 -11.59 -3.91 5.82
CA GLY A 409 -11.54 -3.30 7.15
C GLY A 409 -12.91 -3.07 7.78
N LEU A 410 -14.01 -3.26 7.03
CA LEU A 410 -15.37 -3.19 7.52
C LEU A 410 -16.11 -4.53 7.43
N ALA A 411 -16.89 -4.80 8.46
CA ALA A 411 -17.79 -5.92 8.57
C ALA A 411 -19.23 -5.44 8.86
N ALA A 412 -20.18 -6.36 8.84
CA ALA A 412 -21.45 -6.13 9.49
C ALA A 412 -21.23 -5.91 11.00
N ASP A 413 -22.16 -5.22 11.63
CA ASP A 413 -22.14 -5.10 13.10
C ASP A 413 -22.17 -6.50 13.73
N HIS A 414 -21.18 -6.82 14.54
CA HIS A 414 -20.99 -8.15 15.14
C HIS A 414 -20.35 -8.04 16.52
N PHE A 415 -20.40 -9.14 17.25
CA PHE A 415 -19.78 -9.20 18.57
C PHE A 415 -19.26 -10.62 18.86
N VAL A 416 -18.30 -10.69 19.77
CA VAL A 416 -18.01 -11.90 20.52
C VAL A 416 -18.57 -11.75 21.95
N GLU A 417 -19.53 -12.62 22.30
CA GLU A 417 -20.04 -12.73 23.66
C GLU A 417 -19.18 -13.70 24.46
N ILE A 418 -18.80 -13.30 25.67
CA ILE A 418 -17.83 -13.99 26.50
C ILE A 418 -18.42 -14.27 27.85
N ASP A 419 -18.50 -15.54 28.26
CA ASP A 419 -18.75 -15.95 29.65
C ASP A 419 -17.39 -16.04 30.36
N LEU A 420 -17.19 -15.15 31.33
CA LEU A 420 -15.95 -15.05 32.10
C LEU A 420 -15.75 -16.24 33.08
N GLY A 421 -16.74 -17.14 33.23
CA GLY A 421 -16.70 -18.24 34.16
C GLY A 421 -16.98 -17.86 35.62
N ARG A 422 -16.85 -16.58 35.96
CA ARG A 422 -17.06 -16.00 37.28
C ARG A 422 -17.62 -14.57 37.14
N PRO A 423 -18.38 -14.11 38.15
CA PRO A 423 -18.89 -12.74 38.16
C PRO A 423 -17.77 -11.74 38.44
N ILE A 424 -17.90 -10.53 37.86
CA ILE A 424 -17.02 -9.39 38.15
C ILE A 424 -17.43 -8.82 39.54
N ALA A 425 -16.57 -9.01 40.52
CA ALA A 425 -16.82 -8.50 41.86
C ALA A 425 -16.50 -7.00 41.97
N ALA A 426 -17.26 -6.27 42.79
CA ALA A 426 -16.97 -4.88 43.12
C ALA A 426 -15.56 -4.77 43.75
N GLY A 427 -14.79 -3.75 43.34
CA GLY A 427 -13.45 -3.49 43.86
C GLY A 427 -12.35 -4.46 43.39
N THR A 428 -12.67 -5.43 42.53
CA THR A 428 -11.65 -6.31 41.93
C THR A 428 -11.13 -5.71 40.63
N ARG A 429 -9.82 -5.60 40.50
CA ARG A 429 -9.18 -5.27 39.22
C ARG A 429 -9.01 -6.55 38.42
N ALA A 430 -9.62 -6.60 37.28
CA ALA A 430 -9.54 -7.71 36.34
C ALA A 430 -9.48 -7.20 34.89
N TRP A 431 -8.82 -7.96 34.06
CA TRP A 431 -8.57 -7.63 32.66
C TRP A 431 -9.09 -8.73 31.76
N LEU A 432 -9.70 -8.36 30.65
CA LEU A 432 -9.81 -9.24 29.51
C LEU A 432 -8.55 -9.01 28.67
N VAL A 433 -7.78 -10.06 28.44
CA VAL A 433 -6.57 -10.09 27.60
C VAL A 433 -6.99 -10.71 26.29
N ALA A 434 -6.93 -9.97 25.20
CA ALA A 434 -7.36 -10.45 23.90
C ALA A 434 -6.28 -10.19 22.85
N THR A 435 -5.88 -11.24 22.15
CA THR A 435 -4.90 -11.18 21.07
C THR A 435 -5.60 -11.41 19.74
N GLY A 436 -5.34 -10.55 18.79
CA GLY A 436 -5.93 -10.61 17.46
C GLY A 436 -5.26 -9.64 16.50
N TRP A 437 -5.82 -9.51 15.34
CA TRP A 437 -5.35 -8.57 14.33
C TRP A 437 -6.52 -7.86 13.67
N ILE A 438 -6.25 -6.68 13.12
CA ILE A 438 -7.21 -5.92 12.35
C ILE A 438 -6.83 -5.98 10.85
N TYR A 439 -7.84 -6.17 10.02
CA TYR A 439 -7.69 -5.93 8.60
C TYR A 439 -7.87 -4.42 8.37
N PRO A 440 -6.81 -3.68 7.99
CA PRO A 440 -6.88 -2.22 7.99
C PRO A 440 -7.67 -1.68 6.78
N THR A 441 -8.24 -0.49 6.95
CA THR A 441 -8.61 0.38 5.84
C THR A 441 -7.38 1.15 5.34
N ASP A 442 -7.55 1.91 4.26
CA ASP A 442 -6.58 2.90 3.78
C ASP A 442 -7.28 4.24 3.50
N SER A 443 -6.51 5.27 3.13
CA SER A 443 -7.06 6.60 2.84
C SER A 443 -8.13 6.56 1.75
N SER A 444 -7.92 5.81 0.68
CA SER A 444 -8.89 5.69 -0.43
C SER A 444 -10.19 5.02 0.01
N ILE A 445 -10.09 3.96 0.82
CA ILE A 445 -11.25 3.28 1.40
C ILE A 445 -12.01 4.22 2.35
N ASN A 446 -11.30 4.92 3.23
CA ASN A 446 -11.91 5.85 4.19
C ASN A 446 -12.65 7.00 3.50
N VAL A 447 -12.07 7.54 2.42
CA VAL A 447 -12.74 8.55 1.58
C VAL A 447 -14.02 7.97 0.97
N ALA A 448 -13.97 6.76 0.39
CA ALA A 448 -15.13 6.11 -0.20
C ALA A 448 -16.24 5.82 0.82
N ILE A 449 -15.89 5.36 2.03
CA ILE A 449 -16.82 5.18 3.15
C ILE A 449 -17.42 6.55 3.58
N GLY A 450 -16.57 7.58 3.64
CA GLY A 450 -16.98 8.94 4.01
C GLY A 450 -18.00 9.55 3.04
N GLN A 451 -17.89 9.27 1.76
CA GLN A 451 -18.76 9.74 0.69
C GLN A 451 -20.02 8.89 0.48
N GLY A 452 -20.00 7.64 0.95
CA GLY A 452 -21.12 6.72 0.80
C GLY A 452 -22.15 6.80 1.93
N ASP A 453 -23.32 6.16 1.69
CA ASP A 453 -24.42 6.05 2.66
C ASP A 453 -24.32 4.83 3.57
N GLY A 454 -23.24 4.06 3.47
CA GLY A 454 -23.02 2.85 4.24
C GLY A 454 -22.66 3.11 5.72
N PRO A 455 -22.59 2.04 6.53
CA PRO A 455 -22.18 2.13 7.92
C PRO A 455 -20.80 2.79 8.06
N LYS A 456 -20.67 3.67 9.06
CA LYS A 456 -19.37 4.27 9.40
C LYS A 456 -18.61 3.33 10.34
N PRO A 457 -17.24 3.36 10.32
CA PRO A 457 -16.43 2.56 11.22
C PRO A 457 -16.78 2.81 12.69
N GLN A 458 -16.92 1.74 13.46
CA GLN A 458 -17.16 1.77 14.91
C GLN A 458 -16.09 0.93 15.60
N GLY A 459 -15.25 1.57 16.39
CA GLY A 459 -14.27 0.87 17.22
C GLY A 459 -14.93 -0.10 18.19
N LEU A 460 -14.14 -0.94 18.83
CA LEU A 460 -14.63 -1.89 19.81
C LEU A 460 -15.42 -1.19 20.93
N SER A 461 -16.58 -1.72 21.29
CA SER A 461 -17.29 -1.39 22.52
C SER A 461 -17.27 -2.56 23.50
N LEU A 462 -17.19 -2.24 24.79
CA LEU A 462 -17.41 -3.18 25.87
C LEU A 462 -18.87 -3.08 26.33
N GLU A 463 -19.59 -4.18 26.25
CA GLU A 463 -20.93 -4.30 26.81
C GLU A 463 -20.92 -5.34 27.94
N ALA A 464 -21.81 -5.19 28.94
CA ALA A 464 -21.97 -6.15 30.01
C ALA A 464 -23.46 -6.45 30.25
N GLN A 465 -23.76 -7.70 30.63
CA GLN A 465 -25.11 -8.16 30.88
C GLN A 465 -25.47 -7.97 32.34
N ASP A 466 -26.63 -7.33 32.61
CA ASP A 466 -27.16 -7.18 33.97
C ASP A 466 -27.81 -8.49 34.47
N ALA A 467 -28.25 -8.49 35.77
CA ALA A 467 -28.90 -9.64 36.37
C ALA A 467 -30.26 -10.01 35.73
N HIS A 468 -30.83 -9.13 34.92
CA HIS A 468 -32.09 -9.35 34.19
C HIS A 468 -31.87 -9.80 32.74
N GLY A 469 -30.59 -10.03 32.34
CA GLY A 469 -30.24 -10.45 30.99
C GLY A 469 -30.17 -9.33 29.96
N ARG A 470 -30.25 -8.06 30.36
CA ARG A 470 -30.17 -6.90 29.43
C ARG A 470 -28.73 -6.46 29.26
N TRP A 471 -28.37 -6.09 28.06
CA TRP A 471 -27.03 -5.60 27.70
C TRP A 471 -26.94 -4.08 27.89
N HIS A 472 -25.82 -3.63 28.43
CA HIS A 472 -25.50 -2.23 28.68
C HIS A 472 -24.13 -1.91 28.15
N VAL A 473 -23.97 -0.81 27.41
CA VAL A 473 -22.67 -0.32 26.96
C VAL A 473 -21.92 0.24 28.16
N VAL A 474 -20.76 -0.33 28.44
CA VAL A 474 -19.83 0.09 29.50
C VAL A 474 -18.81 1.08 28.97
N SER A 475 -18.24 0.79 27.82
CA SER A 475 -17.27 1.65 27.12
C SER A 475 -17.61 1.65 25.61
N PRO A 476 -17.99 2.79 25.05
CA PRO A 476 -18.53 2.83 23.68
C PRO A 476 -17.45 2.73 22.59
N ASN A 477 -16.21 3.05 22.90
CA ASN A 477 -15.10 2.99 21.96
C ASN A 477 -13.79 2.69 22.71
N LEU A 478 -13.30 1.48 22.54
CA LEU A 478 -12.02 1.01 23.10
C LEU A 478 -10.88 1.10 22.06
N GLY A 479 -11.16 1.55 20.83
CA GLY A 479 -10.23 1.44 19.74
C GLY A 479 -10.18 0.03 19.13
N PHE A 480 -9.01 -0.43 18.74
CA PHE A 480 -8.79 -1.72 18.07
C PHE A 480 -7.32 -2.17 18.22
N PRO A 481 -7.01 -3.47 18.02
CA PRO A 481 -5.62 -3.94 17.97
C PRO A 481 -4.85 -3.21 16.86
N GLU A 482 -3.67 -2.71 17.15
CA GLU A 482 -2.88 -1.88 16.22
C GLU A 482 -2.03 -2.70 15.25
N GLY A 483 -2.66 -3.54 14.43
CA GLY A 483 -1.98 -4.31 13.39
C GLY A 483 -2.06 -5.81 13.54
N LYS A 484 -0.94 -6.50 13.30
CA LYS A 484 -0.85 -7.96 13.22
C LYS A 484 -0.55 -8.58 14.59
N ASN A 485 -1.44 -9.48 15.06
CA ASN A 485 -1.22 -10.26 16.30
C ASN A 485 -0.86 -9.40 17.51
N LYS A 486 -1.70 -8.42 17.79
CA LYS A 486 -1.55 -7.49 18.91
C LYS A 486 -2.37 -7.92 20.10
N THR A 487 -1.87 -7.65 21.30
CA THR A 487 -2.58 -7.93 22.54
C THR A 487 -3.16 -6.66 23.13
N ILE A 488 -4.48 -6.64 23.33
CA ILE A 488 -5.18 -5.53 24.00
C ILE A 488 -5.59 -5.93 25.42
N LEU A 489 -5.63 -4.95 26.29
CA LEU A 489 -6.04 -5.09 27.70
C LEU A 489 -7.34 -4.31 27.94
N VAL A 490 -8.45 -5.03 28.17
CA VAL A 490 -9.73 -4.40 28.46
C VAL A 490 -10.02 -4.45 29.96
N ASP A 491 -10.11 -3.27 30.60
CA ASP A 491 -10.37 -3.14 32.04
C ASP A 491 -11.79 -3.57 32.39
N LEU A 492 -11.96 -4.78 32.89
CA LEU A 492 -13.24 -5.31 33.34
C LEU A 492 -13.75 -4.63 34.63
N SER A 493 -12.90 -3.93 35.38
CA SER A 493 -13.36 -3.19 36.57
C SER A 493 -14.29 -2.00 36.20
N ALA A 494 -14.22 -1.54 34.94
CA ALA A 494 -15.17 -0.57 34.39
C ALA A 494 -16.61 -1.04 34.47
N VAL A 495 -16.86 -2.34 34.33
CA VAL A 495 -18.20 -2.95 34.45
C VAL A 495 -18.79 -2.73 35.85
N ALA A 496 -17.98 -2.97 36.88
CA ALA A 496 -18.42 -2.72 38.26
C ALA A 496 -18.61 -1.23 38.56
N ARG A 497 -17.75 -0.35 38.01
CA ARG A 497 -17.90 1.11 38.10
C ARG A 497 -19.16 1.62 37.41
N ALA A 498 -19.60 0.96 36.36
CA ALA A 498 -20.85 1.24 35.67
C ALA A 498 -22.11 0.73 36.39
N GLY A 499 -21.99 0.22 37.64
CA GLY A 499 -23.09 -0.31 38.41
C GLY A 499 -23.51 -1.74 38.07
N LEU A 500 -22.73 -2.45 37.25
CA LEU A 500 -22.99 -3.81 36.77
C LEU A 500 -22.14 -4.87 37.51
N ALA A 501 -21.78 -4.59 38.76
CA ALA A 501 -21.10 -5.58 39.61
C ALA A 501 -21.94 -6.86 39.70
N GLY A 502 -21.27 -8.03 39.55
CA GLY A 502 -21.94 -9.31 39.45
C GLY A 502 -22.18 -9.79 38.01
N ALA A 503 -21.96 -8.95 37.00
CA ALA A 503 -22.03 -9.35 35.62
C ALA A 503 -21.00 -10.47 35.37
N ARG A 504 -21.44 -11.50 34.65
CA ARG A 504 -20.60 -12.65 34.27
C ARG A 504 -20.34 -12.70 32.77
N ARG A 505 -21.22 -12.07 31.99
CA ARG A 505 -21.13 -12.04 30.54
C ARG A 505 -20.79 -10.63 30.07
N VAL A 506 -19.87 -10.55 29.12
CA VAL A 506 -19.46 -9.32 28.43
C VAL A 506 -19.46 -9.54 26.93
N ARG A 507 -19.51 -8.47 26.15
CA ARG A 507 -19.35 -8.50 24.69
C ARG A 507 -18.29 -7.49 24.27
N LEU A 508 -17.50 -7.90 23.31
CA LEU A 508 -16.73 -6.99 22.46
C LEU A 508 -17.47 -6.86 21.14
N ARG A 509 -18.02 -5.67 20.87
CA ARG A 509 -18.85 -5.39 19.69
C ARG A 509 -18.19 -4.34 18.81
N THR A 510 -18.26 -4.54 17.48
CA THR A 510 -17.67 -3.65 16.47
C THR A 510 -18.28 -3.92 15.10
N ASN A 511 -18.03 -3.02 14.14
CA ASN A 511 -18.18 -3.31 12.71
C ASN A 511 -16.84 -3.21 11.97
N LEU A 512 -15.73 -3.22 12.70
CA LEU A 512 -14.40 -3.35 12.11
C LEU A 512 -14.08 -4.83 11.86
N GLU A 513 -13.24 -5.09 10.88
CA GLU A 513 -12.80 -6.44 10.51
C GLU A 513 -11.66 -6.87 11.44
N ILE A 514 -12.03 -7.28 12.68
CA ILE A 514 -11.10 -7.72 13.72
C ILE A 514 -11.22 -9.23 13.91
N TYR A 515 -10.08 -9.91 13.84
CA TYR A 515 -9.95 -11.36 13.94
C TYR A 515 -9.26 -11.74 15.25
N TRP A 516 -10.01 -12.38 16.18
CA TRP A 516 -9.49 -12.82 17.47
C TRP A 516 -8.92 -14.23 17.39
N ASP A 517 -7.71 -14.42 17.90
CA ASP A 517 -7.05 -15.72 18.02
C ASP A 517 -7.11 -16.25 19.47
N TRP A 518 -7.02 -15.34 20.46
CA TRP A 518 -6.91 -15.73 21.85
C TRP A 518 -7.58 -14.73 22.78
N ILE A 519 -8.44 -15.23 23.71
CA ILE A 519 -9.13 -14.40 24.71
C ILE A 519 -9.05 -15.08 26.08
N ARG A 520 -8.61 -14.34 27.10
CA ARG A 520 -8.43 -14.82 28.46
C ARG A 520 -8.82 -13.76 29.48
N VAL A 521 -8.92 -14.18 30.74
CA VAL A 521 -9.17 -13.28 31.89
C VAL A 521 -7.96 -13.32 32.82
N ALA A 522 -7.47 -12.15 33.20
CA ALA A 522 -6.40 -12.01 34.17
C ALA A 522 -6.81 -11.09 35.33
N GLY A 523 -6.37 -11.38 36.52
CA GLY A 523 -6.43 -10.45 37.65
C GLY A 523 -5.12 -9.67 37.77
N ASP A 524 -5.17 -8.51 38.39
CA ASP A 524 -3.93 -7.83 38.77
C ASP A 524 -3.09 -8.78 39.64
N ALA A 525 -1.81 -8.87 39.39
CA ALA A 525 -0.89 -9.38 40.37
C ALA A 525 -0.81 -8.33 41.49
N ALA A 526 -0.91 -8.76 42.74
CA ALA A 526 -0.47 -7.90 43.86
C ALA A 526 0.94 -7.43 43.48
N ALA A 527 1.20 -6.12 43.56
CA ALA A 527 2.42 -5.47 43.07
C ALA A 527 3.69 -6.26 43.47
N GLY A 528 3.99 -7.31 42.69
CA GLY A 528 5.21 -8.07 42.79
C GLY A 528 6.35 -7.20 42.22
N PRO A 529 7.59 -7.39 42.70
CA PRO A 529 8.71 -6.65 42.20
C PRO A 529 8.93 -7.02 40.72
N VAL A 530 8.74 -6.06 39.84
CA VAL A 530 9.18 -6.13 38.44
C VAL A 530 10.41 -5.23 38.31
N ARG A 531 11.43 -5.70 37.62
CA ARG A 531 12.62 -4.91 37.35
C ARG A 531 12.66 -4.57 35.87
N THR A 532 12.53 -3.31 35.53
CA THR A 532 12.64 -2.82 34.16
C THR A 532 14.00 -2.16 33.95
N THR A 533 14.70 -2.55 32.90
CA THR A 533 15.96 -1.92 32.47
C THR A 533 15.81 -1.45 31.03
N ARG A 534 15.91 -0.13 30.81
CA ARG A 534 15.90 0.44 29.45
C ARG A 534 17.31 0.30 28.85
N LEU A 535 17.38 -0.32 27.69
CA LEU A 535 18.61 -0.54 26.94
C LEU A 535 18.59 0.37 25.70
N ALA A 536 19.57 1.25 25.57
CA ALA A 536 19.80 1.96 24.31
C ALA A 536 20.52 1.01 23.33
N PRO A 537 20.30 1.16 22.02
CA PRO A 537 21.07 0.39 21.05
C PRO A 537 22.55 0.75 21.14
N SER A 538 23.42 -0.25 21.11
CA SER A 538 24.87 -0.08 21.05
C SER A 538 25.38 0.03 19.61
N ARG A 539 24.55 -0.37 18.65
CA ARG A 539 24.80 -0.26 17.20
C ARG A 539 23.46 -0.13 16.48
N ALA A 540 23.44 0.75 15.48
CA ALA A 540 22.33 0.90 14.56
C ALA A 540 22.88 1.08 13.14
N GLU A 541 22.44 0.24 12.21
CA GLU A 541 22.90 0.25 10.83
C GLU A 541 21.71 0.19 9.87
N LEU A 542 21.61 1.16 8.98
CA LEU A 542 20.64 1.14 7.88
C LEU A 542 21.27 0.49 6.65
N ARG A 543 20.52 -0.39 5.99
CA ARG A 543 20.95 -1.01 4.73
C ARG A 543 19.75 -1.29 3.83
N TYR A 544 20.01 -1.50 2.54
CA TYR A 544 19.04 -2.13 1.67
C TYR A 544 19.04 -3.64 1.91
N ARG A 545 17.85 -4.22 2.11
CA ARG A 545 17.68 -5.67 2.26
C ARG A 545 16.85 -6.26 1.13
N GLY A 546 15.82 -5.58 0.68
CA GLY A 546 14.77 -6.09 -0.19
C GLY A 546 13.53 -6.52 0.60
N PHE A 547 12.71 -7.39 0.02
CA PHE A 547 11.37 -7.72 0.47
C PHE A 547 11.28 -9.18 0.90
N SER A 548 10.66 -9.44 2.05
CA SER A 548 10.45 -10.79 2.54
C SER A 548 9.46 -11.57 1.69
N GLU A 549 9.71 -12.87 1.52
CA GLU A 549 8.67 -13.80 1.07
C GLU A 549 7.63 -13.92 2.19
N THR A 550 6.34 -13.76 1.84
CA THR A 550 5.24 -13.81 2.78
C THR A 550 4.38 -15.05 2.56
N ARG A 551 3.73 -15.51 3.60
CA ARG A 551 2.72 -16.55 3.56
C ARG A 551 1.50 -16.13 4.36
N THR A 552 0.33 -16.54 3.93
CA THR A 552 -0.92 -16.49 4.71
C THR A 552 -1.35 -17.90 5.05
N ALA A 553 -1.62 -18.17 6.32
CA ALA A 553 -2.05 -19.50 6.76
C ALA A 553 -3.49 -19.78 6.29
N SER A 554 -4.32 -18.75 6.24
CA SER A 554 -5.69 -18.77 5.74
C SER A 554 -6.05 -17.38 5.19
N ARG A 555 -7.22 -17.26 4.60
CA ARG A 555 -7.73 -15.95 4.15
C ARG A 555 -7.94 -14.96 5.30
N THR A 556 -8.18 -15.46 6.50
CA THR A 556 -8.46 -14.67 7.71
C THR A 556 -7.25 -14.55 8.64
N SER A 557 -6.08 -15.00 8.21
CA SER A 557 -4.82 -14.80 8.91
C SER A 557 -4.05 -13.60 8.35
N PRO A 558 -3.28 -12.89 9.17
CA PRO A 558 -2.39 -11.87 8.67
C PRO A 558 -1.31 -12.48 7.78
N GLU A 559 -0.74 -11.66 6.93
CA GLU A 559 0.44 -11.99 6.15
C GLU A 559 1.66 -12.13 7.08
N ILE A 560 2.32 -13.28 7.04
CA ILE A 560 3.47 -13.59 7.89
C ILE A 560 4.73 -13.67 7.02
N PRO A 561 5.72 -12.77 7.22
CA PRO A 561 6.97 -12.78 6.47
C PRO A 561 7.93 -13.86 6.96
N THR A 562 8.79 -14.33 6.06
CA THR A 562 9.91 -15.21 6.37
C THR A 562 11.21 -14.45 6.15
N TYR A 563 11.89 -14.08 7.24
CA TYR A 563 13.11 -13.26 7.15
C TYR A 563 14.19 -13.87 6.26
N ALA A 564 14.42 -15.19 6.33
CA ALA A 564 15.48 -15.88 5.58
C ALA A 564 15.22 -15.95 4.07
N ARG A 565 14.01 -15.58 3.60
CA ARG A 565 13.63 -15.67 2.20
C ARG A 565 13.23 -14.30 1.67
N LEU A 566 13.87 -13.90 0.59
CA LEU A 566 13.52 -12.68 -0.14
C LEU A 566 12.63 -13.05 -1.33
N ALA A 567 11.50 -12.37 -1.43
CA ALA A 567 10.60 -12.52 -2.58
C ALA A 567 11.25 -11.95 -3.84
N ASN A 568 11.92 -10.79 -3.70
CA ASN A 568 12.69 -10.15 -4.75
C ASN A 568 13.57 -9.06 -4.15
N THR A 569 14.76 -8.86 -4.73
CA THR A 569 15.71 -7.81 -4.34
C THR A 569 15.75 -6.64 -5.32
N ALA A 570 14.99 -6.70 -6.42
CA ALA A 570 14.93 -5.60 -7.36
C ALA A 570 14.22 -4.39 -6.73
N PRO A 571 14.67 -3.16 -7.00
CA PRO A 571 14.00 -1.97 -6.51
C PRO A 571 12.53 -1.95 -6.94
N ARG A 572 11.64 -1.68 -6.00
CA ARG A 572 10.26 -1.30 -6.32
C ARG A 572 10.27 0.19 -6.63
N TRP A 573 9.64 0.55 -7.73
CA TRP A 573 9.65 1.93 -8.16
C TRP A 573 8.48 2.70 -7.57
N ARG A 574 8.62 4.01 -7.61
CA ARG A 574 7.66 4.95 -7.13
C ARG A 574 7.59 5.00 -5.60
N ASP A 575 8.75 5.25 -5.05
CA ASP A 575 8.86 5.69 -3.67
C ASP A 575 8.41 7.16 -3.58
N LEU A 576 8.10 7.62 -2.38
CA LEU A 576 7.86 9.03 -2.15
C LEU A 576 9.11 9.82 -2.50
N ALA A 577 8.95 10.90 -3.28
CA ALA A 577 10.10 11.71 -3.72
C ALA A 577 10.68 12.50 -2.55
N GLY A 578 12.00 12.52 -2.44
CA GLY A 578 12.71 13.28 -1.41
C GLY A 578 13.99 12.64 -0.96
N PHE A 579 14.50 13.13 0.16
CA PHE A 579 15.75 12.65 0.72
C PHE A 579 15.52 11.59 1.79
N TYR A 580 16.29 10.51 1.68
CA TYR A 580 16.31 9.38 2.61
C TYR A 580 17.66 9.27 3.29
N THR A 581 17.71 8.59 4.43
CA THR A 581 18.95 8.36 5.15
C THR A 581 19.87 7.43 4.36
N ARG A 582 21.17 7.78 4.32
CA ARG A 582 22.21 6.95 3.70
C ARG A 582 22.37 5.62 4.43
N PHE A 583 22.91 4.63 3.74
CA PHE A 583 23.27 3.36 4.36
C PHE A 583 24.50 3.48 5.25
N GLY A 584 24.62 2.56 6.21
CA GLY A 584 25.67 2.50 7.20
C GLY A 584 25.22 2.87 8.61
N ASP A 585 26.15 3.37 9.42
CA ASP A 585 25.89 3.75 10.82
C ASP A 585 24.94 4.95 10.89
N VAL A 586 23.85 4.78 11.67
CA VAL A 586 22.80 5.77 11.93
C VAL A 586 22.49 5.91 13.42
N LEU A 587 23.30 5.32 14.29
CA LEU A 587 23.08 5.34 15.73
C LEU A 587 22.81 6.74 16.29
N PRO A 588 23.55 7.82 15.88
CA PRO A 588 23.32 9.16 16.42
C PRO A 588 21.94 9.77 16.12
N LEU A 589 21.19 9.21 15.18
CA LEU A 589 19.84 9.66 14.84
C LEU A 589 18.74 8.99 15.70
N LEU A 590 19.10 7.98 16.52
CA LEU A 590 18.13 7.15 17.25
C LEU A 590 18.24 7.24 18.77
N GLU A 591 19.12 8.09 19.28
CA GLU A 591 19.45 8.15 20.71
C GLU A 591 18.39 8.86 21.54
N LYS A 592 17.65 9.78 20.92
CA LYS A 592 16.68 10.65 21.61
C LYS A 592 15.52 10.98 20.69
N VAL A 593 14.37 11.24 21.28
CA VAL A 593 13.22 11.84 20.62
C VAL A 593 13.48 13.33 20.42
N GLU A 594 13.83 13.74 19.20
CA GLU A 594 14.24 15.12 18.90
C GLU A 594 13.99 15.58 17.45
N ASP A 595 13.20 14.84 16.67
CA ASP A 595 12.92 15.07 15.25
C ASP A 595 14.14 14.90 14.33
N ARG A 596 15.12 14.04 14.69
CA ARG A 596 16.33 13.77 13.89
C ARG A 596 16.37 12.41 13.21
N TYR A 597 15.35 11.83 13.01
CA TYR A 597 15.02 10.45 12.65
C TYR A 597 15.82 9.83 11.49
N VAL A 598 15.84 8.51 11.46
CA VAL A 598 16.21 7.72 10.27
C VAL A 598 15.01 7.71 9.32
N ILE A 599 15.23 8.13 8.07
CA ILE A 599 14.21 8.08 7.01
C ILE A 599 14.46 6.84 6.17
N MET A 600 13.57 5.84 6.30
CA MET A 600 13.65 4.57 5.59
C MET A 600 12.73 4.56 4.37
N ASN A 601 13.21 3.93 3.31
CA ASN A 601 12.44 3.67 2.11
C ASN A 601 12.05 2.19 2.01
N ALA A 602 11.14 1.86 1.12
CA ALA A 602 10.77 0.48 0.82
C ALA A 602 12.00 -0.39 0.48
N GLY A 603 12.11 -1.55 1.11
CA GLY A 603 13.24 -2.46 0.98
C GLY A 603 14.40 -2.19 1.95
N ASP A 604 14.36 -1.10 2.70
CA ASP A 604 15.37 -0.82 3.72
C ASP A 604 15.18 -1.68 4.99
N GLU A 605 16.27 -1.91 5.69
CA GLU A 605 16.31 -2.57 6.99
C GLU A 605 17.17 -1.77 7.97
N LEU A 606 16.62 -1.52 9.14
CA LEU A 606 17.34 -1.00 10.30
C LEU A 606 17.76 -2.15 11.21
N ARG A 607 19.07 -2.34 11.38
CA ARG A 607 19.69 -3.38 12.21
C ARG A 607 20.09 -2.78 13.54
N LEU A 608 19.54 -3.33 14.64
CA LEU A 608 19.77 -2.84 15.99
C LEU A 608 20.41 -3.94 16.83
N ALA A 609 21.45 -3.57 17.56
CA ALA A 609 22.05 -4.42 18.57
C ALA A 609 21.93 -3.78 19.95
N PHE A 610 21.39 -4.50 20.92
CA PHE A 610 21.25 -4.01 22.29
C PHE A 610 22.15 -4.78 23.24
N PRO A 611 22.75 -4.11 24.25
CA PRO A 611 23.59 -4.80 25.24
C PRO A 611 22.77 -5.79 26.07
N VAL A 612 23.39 -6.90 26.45
CA VAL A 612 22.79 -7.89 27.33
C VAL A 612 22.97 -7.51 28.79
N PRO A 613 21.91 -7.17 29.53
CA PRO A 613 22.04 -6.85 30.95
C PRO A 613 22.29 -8.12 31.76
N ALA A 614 22.61 -7.95 33.04
CA ALA A 614 22.76 -9.11 33.97
C ALA A 614 21.56 -10.06 33.88
N PRO A 615 21.76 -11.37 34.08
CA PRO A 615 20.68 -12.33 34.04
C PRO A 615 19.62 -12.02 35.12
N PRO A 616 18.34 -12.41 34.86
CA PRO A 616 17.30 -12.22 35.87
C PRO A 616 17.62 -13.02 37.15
N PRO A 617 17.05 -12.60 38.30
CA PRO A 617 17.22 -13.33 39.56
C PRO A 617 16.76 -14.79 39.48
N ALA A 618 17.23 -15.64 40.36
CA ALA A 618 16.77 -17.03 40.43
C ALA A 618 15.25 -17.09 40.64
N GLY A 619 14.56 -17.94 39.86
CA GLY A 619 13.10 -18.04 39.86
C GLY A 619 12.35 -16.97 39.02
N TRP A 620 13.08 -16.07 38.39
CA TRP A 620 12.53 -15.07 37.49
C TRP A 620 12.73 -15.44 36.02
N THR A 621 12.02 -14.74 35.15
CA THR A 621 12.19 -14.80 33.72
C THR A 621 12.30 -13.36 33.16
N ARG A 622 12.65 -13.22 31.91
CA ARG A 622 12.77 -11.94 31.22
C ARG A 622 11.92 -11.94 29.98
N ASP A 623 11.06 -10.95 29.88
CA ASP A 623 10.40 -10.52 28.64
C ASP A 623 10.97 -9.17 28.21
N PHE A 624 10.57 -8.70 27.03
CA PHE A 624 11.04 -7.43 26.49
C PHE A 624 9.89 -6.60 25.96
N VAL A 625 10.12 -5.29 25.86
CA VAL A 625 9.27 -4.36 25.13
C VAL A 625 10.16 -3.54 24.20
N LEU A 626 9.93 -3.63 22.92
CA LEU A 626 10.51 -2.70 21.95
C LEU A 626 9.72 -1.39 22.05
N VAL A 627 10.44 -0.31 22.30
CA VAL A 627 9.89 1.05 22.38
C VAL A 627 10.48 1.81 21.23
N GLY A 628 9.64 2.34 20.38
CA GLY A 628 10.06 3.23 19.32
C GLY A 628 9.22 4.48 19.26
N ASP A 629 9.81 5.50 18.70
CA ASP A 629 9.16 6.77 18.43
C ASP A 629 9.36 7.12 16.96
N GLY A 630 8.30 7.56 16.29
CA GLY A 630 8.40 7.89 14.89
C GLY A 630 7.06 7.99 14.18
N TRP A 631 7.14 8.02 12.87
CA TRP A 631 5.98 8.16 11.98
C TRP A 631 6.09 7.25 10.77
N GLU A 632 4.94 6.97 10.18
CA GLU A 632 4.85 6.34 8.86
C GLU A 632 4.06 7.21 7.88
N LYS A 633 4.35 7.09 6.60
CA LYS A 633 3.66 7.80 5.52
C LYS A 633 3.51 6.91 4.31
N ASP A 634 2.29 6.65 3.93
CA ASP A 634 1.99 5.83 2.77
C ASP A 634 1.85 6.66 1.47
N GLY A 635 1.96 5.98 0.33
CA GLY A 635 1.82 6.57 -1.00
C GLY A 635 0.41 6.48 -1.58
N ASP A 636 -0.63 6.18 -0.79
CA ASP A 636 -2.02 6.15 -1.27
C ASP A 636 -2.42 7.51 -1.86
N TYR A 637 -3.11 7.54 -3.01
CA TYR A 637 -3.48 8.78 -3.70
C TYR A 637 -4.27 9.76 -2.85
N ASN A 638 -5.06 9.29 -1.91
CA ASN A 638 -5.85 10.13 -1.02
C ASN A 638 -5.13 10.49 0.28
N THR A 639 -3.96 9.89 0.57
CA THR A 639 -3.14 10.30 1.69
C THR A 639 -2.53 11.66 1.42
N ARG A 640 -2.61 12.55 2.40
CA ARG A 640 -2.12 13.92 2.25
C ARG A 640 -0.60 13.93 2.04
N TYR A 641 -0.12 14.62 1.01
CA TYR A 641 1.29 14.68 0.62
C TYR A 641 1.93 13.32 0.26
N SER A 642 1.16 12.37 -0.23
CA SER A 642 1.61 11.00 -0.52
C SER A 642 2.65 10.87 -1.64
N LYS A 643 2.93 11.94 -2.39
CA LYS A 643 3.92 11.94 -3.46
C LYS A 643 5.34 12.27 -2.98
N THR A 644 5.50 12.78 -1.77
CA THR A 644 6.76 13.32 -1.28
C THR A 644 7.03 12.93 0.17
N VAL A 645 8.30 12.81 0.52
CA VAL A 645 8.77 12.69 1.91
C VAL A 645 8.35 13.93 2.74
N LEU A 646 8.22 15.09 2.07
CA LEU A 646 7.81 16.35 2.71
C LEU A 646 6.28 16.46 2.88
N PRO A 647 5.81 17.31 3.82
CA PRO A 647 6.59 17.99 4.87
C PRO A 647 7.17 16.97 5.85
N LEU A 648 8.30 17.31 6.46
CA LEU A 648 8.93 16.45 7.47
C LEU A 648 8.06 16.44 8.75
N PRO A 649 7.84 15.27 9.37
CA PRO A 649 7.07 15.19 10.60
C PRO A 649 7.83 15.82 11.77
N SER A 650 7.07 16.31 12.75
CA SER A 650 7.64 16.90 13.96
C SER A 650 6.64 16.76 15.12
N HIS A 651 7.16 16.52 16.32
CA HIS A 651 6.37 16.53 17.55
C HIS A 651 5.69 17.88 17.83
N ALA A 652 6.18 18.95 17.21
CA ALA A 652 5.55 20.27 17.28
C ALA A 652 4.30 20.41 16.39
N ASP A 653 4.09 19.51 15.42
CA ASP A 653 2.93 19.51 14.52
C ASP A 653 2.15 18.17 14.57
N PRO A 654 1.45 17.86 15.68
CA PRO A 654 0.72 16.61 15.81
C PRO A 654 -0.46 16.46 14.84
N GLN A 655 -0.84 17.53 14.15
CA GLN A 655 -1.89 17.51 13.14
C GLN A 655 -1.38 17.32 11.72
N TYR A 656 -0.05 17.31 11.55
CA TYR A 656 0.60 17.23 10.23
C TYR A 656 0.01 18.25 9.23
N ARG A 657 -0.14 19.50 9.69
CA ARG A 657 -0.75 20.59 8.95
C ARG A 657 0.31 21.53 8.41
N SER A 658 1.05 21.14 7.38
CA SER A 658 1.86 22.12 6.67
C SER A 658 0.97 23.22 6.08
N ALA A 659 1.33 24.49 6.29
CA ALA A 659 0.63 25.62 5.71
C ALA A 659 0.91 25.78 4.20
N ALA A 660 2.00 25.18 3.70
CA ALA A 660 2.41 25.29 2.30
C ALA A 660 1.63 24.31 1.42
N PRO A 661 1.00 24.76 0.32
CA PRO A 661 0.37 23.86 -0.64
C PRO A 661 1.39 22.92 -1.30
N THR A 662 2.63 23.39 -1.48
CA THR A 662 3.76 22.58 -1.98
C THR A 662 4.91 22.72 -1.01
N PRO A 663 5.19 21.71 -0.15
CA PRO A 663 6.27 21.76 0.80
C PRO A 663 7.63 21.70 0.08
N THR A 664 8.59 22.50 0.52
CA THR A 664 9.98 22.49 0.04
C THR A 664 10.93 22.27 1.17
N LEU A 665 12.01 21.51 0.94
CA LEU A 665 12.97 21.16 1.99
C LEU A 665 13.58 22.38 2.66
N VAL A 666 13.98 23.38 1.88
CA VAL A 666 14.67 24.60 2.42
C VAL A 666 13.78 25.42 3.36
N ASN A 667 12.46 25.30 3.23
CA ASN A 667 11.48 26.00 4.06
C ASN A 667 10.92 25.11 5.19
N ASP A 668 11.34 23.84 5.24
CA ASP A 668 10.86 22.91 6.26
C ASP A 668 11.49 23.22 7.62
N PRO A 669 10.70 23.34 8.70
CA PRO A 669 11.21 23.69 10.04
C PRO A 669 12.20 22.66 10.60
N VAL A 670 12.03 21.37 10.30
CA VAL A 670 12.93 20.31 10.77
C VAL A 670 14.27 20.42 10.06
N TYR A 671 14.26 20.60 8.73
CA TYR A 671 15.47 20.85 7.97
C TYR A 671 16.22 22.08 8.48
N GLN A 672 15.51 23.19 8.74
CA GLN A 672 16.13 24.43 9.23
C GLN A 672 16.76 24.26 10.62
N ARG A 673 16.22 23.35 11.45
CA ARG A 673 16.76 23.03 12.77
C ARG A 673 18.03 22.17 12.68
N TYR A 674 18.08 21.24 11.74
CA TYR A 674 19.13 20.24 11.61
C TYR A 674 19.74 20.16 10.19
N PRO A 675 20.21 21.26 9.60
CA PRO A 675 20.69 21.25 8.21
C PRO A 675 21.93 20.37 8.01
N ASP A 676 22.68 20.09 9.06
CA ASP A 676 23.88 19.23 9.01
C ASP A 676 23.51 17.74 8.81
N ASP A 677 22.35 17.31 9.28
CA ASP A 677 21.89 15.94 9.10
C ASP A 677 21.62 15.64 7.61
N TRP A 678 21.13 16.62 6.85
CA TRP A 678 20.97 16.50 5.40
C TRP A 678 22.29 16.43 4.65
N ARG A 679 23.35 17.00 5.19
CA ARG A 679 24.71 16.86 4.62
C ARG A 679 25.37 15.56 5.01
N THR A 680 25.06 15.01 6.19
CA THR A 680 25.76 13.87 6.77
C THR A 680 25.00 12.57 6.59
N TYR A 681 23.68 12.57 6.79
CA TYR A 681 22.86 11.38 6.85
C TYR A 681 21.81 11.30 5.73
N HIS A 682 21.05 12.37 5.45
CA HIS A 682 19.92 12.30 4.50
C HIS A 682 20.36 12.64 3.08
N THR A 683 21.21 11.80 2.51
CA THR A 683 21.89 12.08 1.22
C THR A 683 21.39 11.21 0.08
N ARG A 684 20.51 10.23 0.32
CA ARG A 684 19.88 9.44 -0.74
C ARG A 684 18.69 10.20 -1.31
N LEU A 685 18.84 10.80 -2.47
CA LEU A 685 17.75 11.47 -3.17
C LEU A 685 16.99 10.49 -4.05
N VAL A 686 15.68 10.40 -3.83
CA VAL A 686 14.73 9.72 -4.72
C VAL A 686 13.92 10.79 -5.43
N THR A 687 13.93 10.76 -6.75
CA THR A 687 13.13 11.65 -7.60
C THR A 687 11.95 10.86 -8.20
N PRO A 688 10.84 11.52 -8.58
CA PRO A 688 9.73 10.85 -9.27
C PRO A 688 10.17 10.14 -10.56
N ARG A 689 11.27 10.60 -11.15
CA ARG A 689 11.79 10.18 -12.45
C ARG A 689 13.07 9.37 -12.38
N ALA A 690 13.61 9.10 -11.19
CA ALA A 690 14.91 8.44 -11.03
C ALA A 690 15.05 7.14 -11.84
N TYR A 691 13.97 6.37 -11.93
CA TYR A 691 13.91 5.15 -12.72
C TYR A 691 13.95 5.44 -14.23
N LEU A 692 13.13 6.37 -14.71
CA LEU A 692 13.09 6.76 -16.12
C LEU A 692 14.42 7.36 -16.58
N ASP A 693 15.00 8.23 -15.75
CA ASP A 693 16.31 8.84 -16.01
C ASP A 693 17.40 7.77 -16.09
N GLY A 694 17.33 6.73 -15.25
CA GLY A 694 18.24 5.59 -15.31
C GLY A 694 18.09 4.76 -16.59
N LEU A 695 16.87 4.56 -17.09
CA LEU A 695 16.64 3.89 -18.37
C LEU A 695 17.17 4.70 -19.55
N GLU A 696 16.96 6.02 -19.57
CA GLU A 696 17.48 6.89 -20.62
C GLU A 696 19.02 6.87 -20.69
N LEU A 697 19.68 6.90 -19.52
CA LEU A 697 21.14 6.78 -19.44
C LEU A 697 21.63 5.43 -19.98
N ALA A 698 20.98 4.33 -19.58
CA ALA A 698 21.33 3.01 -20.05
C ALA A 698 21.12 2.83 -21.56
N ALA A 699 20.07 3.46 -22.11
CA ALA A 699 19.77 3.41 -23.54
C ALA A 699 20.80 4.20 -24.41
N ARG A 700 21.40 5.26 -23.85
CA ARG A 700 22.44 6.06 -24.54
C ARG A 700 23.79 5.35 -24.63
N GLY A 701 24.01 4.30 -23.83
CA GLY A 701 25.29 3.64 -23.70
C GLY A 701 26.34 4.45 -22.93
N PRO A 702 27.52 3.90 -22.68
CA PRO A 702 28.62 4.70 -22.12
C PRO A 702 29.09 5.71 -23.18
N GLU A 703 29.14 6.99 -22.83
CA GLU A 703 29.78 8.05 -23.62
C GLU A 703 31.28 7.81 -23.77
#